data_be44bbb9b7e1b76511c91a017cc67783
#
_entry.id   be44bbb9b7e1b76511c91a017cc67783
#
_cell.length_a   1.000
_cell.length_b   1.000
_cell.length_c   1.000
_cell.angle_alpha   90.00
_cell.angle_beta   90.00
_cell.angle_gamma   90.00
#
_symmetry.space_group_name_H-M   'P 1'
#
loop_
_entity.id
_entity.type
_entity.pdbx_description
1 polymer ?
#
loop_
_entity_poly.entity_id
_entity_poly.type
_entity_poly.pdbx_seq_one_letter_code
_entity_poly.pdbx_strand_id
1 'polypeptide(L)'
;MKKTVKIRYRPNSNGTSSIRLNFFSGYEIVNGKRKAKRLIKTLPFHLITDPKTTDEKNQNEAYIQKANLLAIEWEKSLYKHTKTNGQILNPKIPKGSLSEKWTNHKSKINLVSPANKRQIDVIVVGTGLAGASASATLAELGYNVKTFCFQDSPRRAHSIAAQGGINAAKNYQGDGDSIHRLFYDTIKGGDYRSREANVYRLAEVSGNIIDQCVAQGVPFARDYGGLLDNRSFGGVLVSRTFYAKGQTGQQLLLGAYSAMNRQIGRGKIKMYNRHEMMDIVIVEGKARGIITRNLVTGEINRHSSHAVVIASGGYGNVFYLSTNAMGSNVSASWKIHKRGALFANPCFTQIHPTCIPVSGDHQSKLTLMSESLRNDGRIWVPKKLEDVKMIREGKLSPTEIAEENRDYYLERRYPAFGNLVPRDVASRAAKERCDAGYGVNKTGEAVYLDFSSSIERYGKERALVLGLDEKDASLVMKLGKQVVKAKYGNLFQMYEKIVDQNPYETPMMIYPAVHYTMGGVWVDYNLMTTIPGCYAIGEANFSDHGANRLGASALMQGLADGYFVLPYTIGDYLSDDIRTGPISVDSPEFEKAEKYVRESLEKLINRKGKNSVDYYHKKLGKIMWNKCGMSRNKNELKESINEIKNLREDFHQNVKIPGKLDEFNEEL
;
A
#
# COMPACT_ATOMS: atom_id res chain seq x y z
N MET A 1 11.27 -25.10 -0.64
CA MET A 1 11.09 -25.84 -1.91
C MET A 1 9.60 -26.01 -2.17
N LYS A 2 9.07 -25.47 -3.28
CA LYS A 2 7.67 -25.72 -3.70
C LYS A 2 7.50 -27.21 -3.93
N LYS A 3 6.61 -27.86 -3.20
CA LYS A 3 6.16 -29.22 -3.44
C LYS A 3 5.15 -29.19 -4.59
N THR A 4 5.62 -29.29 -5.83
CA THR A 4 4.77 -29.31 -7.03
C THR A 4 4.79 -30.69 -7.64
N VAL A 5 3.66 -31.11 -8.22
CA VAL A 5 3.60 -32.29 -9.06
C VAL A 5 4.31 -31.98 -10.38
N LYS A 6 5.33 -32.77 -10.70
CA LYS A 6 6.06 -32.66 -11.98
C LYS A 6 5.63 -33.78 -12.93
N ILE A 7 5.35 -33.44 -14.18
CA ILE A 7 5.09 -34.40 -15.24
C ILE A 7 6.44 -34.90 -15.77
N ARG A 8 6.58 -36.21 -15.93
CA ARG A 8 7.74 -36.88 -16.53
C ARG A 8 7.29 -37.88 -17.58
N TYR A 9 8.07 -38.01 -18.61
CA TYR A 9 7.85 -38.98 -19.70
C TYR A 9 8.89 -40.10 -19.54
N ARG A 10 8.45 -41.35 -19.76
CA ARG A 10 9.34 -42.53 -19.76
C ARG A 10 9.11 -43.31 -21.03
N PRO A 11 10.13 -43.45 -21.91
CA PRO A 11 10.01 -44.25 -23.13
C PRO A 11 9.66 -45.70 -22.80
N ASN A 12 8.82 -46.27 -23.64
CA ASN A 12 8.44 -47.69 -23.64
C ASN A 12 9.06 -48.36 -24.86
N SER A 13 9.22 -49.68 -24.82
CA SER A 13 9.79 -50.49 -25.93
C SER A 13 8.94 -50.51 -27.20
N ASN A 14 7.70 -50.10 -27.13
CA ASN A 14 6.74 -50.13 -28.24
C ASN A 14 6.56 -48.75 -28.99
N GLY A 15 7.54 -47.87 -28.91
CA GLY A 15 7.48 -46.56 -29.60
C GLY A 15 6.57 -45.55 -28.95
N THR A 16 6.10 -45.76 -27.73
CA THR A 16 5.34 -44.80 -26.93
C THR A 16 6.07 -44.31 -25.71
N SER A 17 5.59 -43.24 -25.07
CA SER A 17 6.11 -42.77 -23.81
C SER A 17 5.02 -42.70 -22.73
N SER A 18 5.25 -43.32 -21.59
CA SER A 18 4.37 -43.27 -20.43
C SER A 18 4.45 -41.89 -19.77
N ILE A 19 3.30 -41.32 -19.42
CA ILE A 19 3.23 -40.08 -18.67
C ILE A 19 3.15 -40.40 -17.17
N ARG A 20 4.06 -39.83 -16.37
CA ARG A 20 4.14 -40.01 -14.93
C ARG A 20 4.04 -38.68 -14.19
N LEU A 21 3.16 -38.61 -13.21
CA LEU A 21 3.06 -37.53 -12.27
C LEU A 21 3.97 -37.86 -11.08
N ASN A 22 4.92 -36.98 -10.76
CA ASN A 22 5.87 -37.13 -9.66
C ASN A 22 5.68 -36.04 -8.62
N PHE A 23 5.38 -36.41 -7.40
CA PHE A 23 5.28 -35.50 -6.27
C PHE A 23 6.40 -35.77 -5.26
N PHE A 24 7.17 -34.75 -4.91
CA PHE A 24 8.22 -34.86 -3.90
C PHE A 24 7.60 -34.66 -2.51
N SER A 25 7.52 -35.77 -1.73
CA SER A 25 6.90 -35.74 -0.39
C SER A 25 7.89 -35.49 0.76
N GLY A 26 9.19 -35.40 0.48
CA GLY A 26 10.22 -35.16 1.49
C GLY A 26 11.45 -36.05 1.33
N TYR A 27 12.19 -36.26 2.40
CA TYR A 27 13.32 -37.19 2.47
C TYR A 27 13.07 -38.27 3.52
N GLU A 28 13.58 -39.45 3.29
CA GLU A 28 13.67 -40.53 4.25
C GLU A 28 15.15 -40.92 4.45
N ILE A 29 15.50 -41.47 5.61
CA ILE A 29 16.85 -41.98 5.88
C ILE A 29 16.80 -43.50 5.65
N VAL A 30 17.54 -43.97 4.67
CA VAL A 30 17.70 -45.40 4.37
C VAL A 30 19.17 -45.75 4.45
N ASN A 31 19.52 -46.68 5.31
CA ASN A 31 20.93 -47.10 5.58
C ASN A 31 21.87 -45.91 5.85
N GLY A 32 21.40 -44.94 6.70
CA GLY A 32 22.21 -43.78 7.08
C GLY A 32 22.34 -42.69 5.99
N LYS A 33 21.77 -42.88 4.80
CA LYS A 33 21.82 -41.93 3.70
C LYS A 33 20.46 -41.26 3.45
N ARG A 34 20.50 -39.98 3.18
CA ARG A 34 19.29 -39.17 2.88
C ARG A 34 18.77 -39.47 1.47
N LYS A 35 17.60 -40.11 1.35
CA LYS A 35 16.96 -40.47 0.08
C LYS A 35 15.69 -39.68 -0.15
N ALA A 36 15.49 -39.17 -1.37
CA ALA A 36 14.28 -38.41 -1.73
C ALA A 36 13.06 -39.32 -1.81
N LYS A 37 12.03 -39.04 -0.99
CA LYS A 37 10.74 -39.75 -1.03
C LYS A 37 9.84 -39.09 -2.05
N ARG A 38 9.30 -39.90 -2.98
CA ARG A 38 8.44 -39.45 -4.08
C ARG A 38 7.20 -40.33 -4.20
N LEU A 39 6.05 -39.68 -4.39
CA LEU A 39 4.84 -40.37 -4.83
C LEU A 39 4.79 -40.29 -6.36
N ILE A 40 4.55 -41.43 -7.02
CA ILE A 40 4.50 -41.53 -8.48
C ILE A 40 3.16 -42.09 -8.88
N LYS A 41 2.46 -41.41 -9.79
CA LYS A 41 1.22 -41.88 -10.40
C LYS A 41 1.44 -41.97 -11.92
N THR A 42 1.34 -43.17 -12.50
CA THR A 42 1.39 -43.36 -13.96
C THR A 42 -0.01 -43.16 -14.52
N LEU A 43 -0.13 -42.39 -15.59
CA LEU A 43 -1.42 -42.15 -16.26
C LEU A 43 -1.72 -43.28 -17.22
N PRO A 44 -3.03 -43.57 -17.51
CA PRO A 44 -3.46 -44.70 -18.33
C PRO A 44 -3.35 -44.46 -19.83
N PHE A 45 -2.75 -43.33 -20.26
CA PHE A 45 -2.55 -42.99 -21.66
C PHE A 45 -1.08 -42.67 -21.92
N HIS A 46 -0.65 -42.88 -23.16
CA HIS A 46 0.75 -42.78 -23.57
C HIS A 46 0.88 -41.82 -24.76
N LEU A 47 2.03 -41.12 -24.84
CA LEU A 47 2.38 -40.31 -25.98
C LEU A 47 3.04 -41.16 -27.06
N ILE A 48 2.78 -40.89 -28.33
CA ILE A 48 3.54 -41.42 -29.46
C ILE A 48 4.90 -40.72 -29.48
N THR A 49 5.99 -41.50 -29.44
CA THR A 49 7.35 -40.96 -29.27
C THR A 49 7.82 -40.20 -30.53
N ASP A 50 7.39 -40.61 -31.70
CA ASP A 50 7.71 -39.94 -32.99
C ASP A 50 6.43 -39.81 -33.84
N PRO A 51 5.58 -38.79 -33.56
CA PRO A 51 4.32 -38.60 -34.25
C PRO A 51 4.56 -38.13 -35.70
N LYS A 52 4.10 -38.90 -36.70
CA LYS A 52 4.31 -38.62 -38.11
C LYS A 52 3.13 -37.90 -38.77
N THR A 53 1.91 -38.10 -38.26
CA THR A 53 0.71 -37.49 -38.78
C THR A 53 0.22 -36.30 -37.93
N THR A 54 -0.62 -35.45 -38.54
CA THR A 54 -1.25 -34.33 -37.83
C THR A 54 -2.16 -34.84 -36.70
N ASP A 55 -2.87 -35.94 -36.92
CA ASP A 55 -3.76 -36.52 -35.91
C ASP A 55 -3.00 -37.08 -34.72
N GLU A 56 -1.85 -37.72 -34.92
CA GLU A 56 -0.97 -38.19 -33.85
C GLU A 56 -0.39 -37.02 -33.01
N LYS A 57 -0.05 -35.90 -33.67
CA LYS A 57 0.39 -34.67 -32.97
C LYS A 57 -0.73 -34.10 -32.13
N ASN A 58 -1.94 -33.95 -32.71
CA ASN A 58 -3.12 -33.46 -32.00
C ASN A 58 -3.49 -34.36 -30.81
N GLN A 59 -3.39 -35.69 -30.99
CA GLN A 59 -3.61 -36.63 -29.88
C GLN A 59 -2.59 -36.49 -28.77
N ASN A 60 -1.34 -36.29 -29.09
CA ASN A 60 -0.28 -36.05 -28.10
C ASN A 60 -0.54 -34.73 -27.32
N GLU A 61 -0.92 -33.66 -28.01
CA GLU A 61 -1.27 -32.38 -27.36
C GLU A 61 -2.46 -32.53 -26.43
N ALA A 62 -3.53 -33.21 -26.84
CA ALA A 62 -4.70 -33.49 -26.03
C ALA A 62 -4.32 -34.28 -24.75
N TYR A 63 -3.44 -35.27 -24.87
CA TYR A 63 -2.95 -36.05 -23.73
C TYR A 63 -2.05 -35.24 -22.79
N ILE A 64 -1.23 -34.33 -23.31
CA ILE A 64 -0.42 -33.41 -22.52
C ILE A 64 -1.31 -32.46 -21.73
N GLN A 65 -2.33 -31.86 -22.37
CA GLN A 65 -3.30 -31.01 -21.71
C GLN A 65 -4.05 -31.75 -20.59
N LYS A 66 -4.52 -32.97 -20.88
CA LYS A 66 -5.17 -33.83 -19.88
C LYS A 66 -4.25 -34.21 -18.73
N ALA A 67 -2.97 -34.46 -19.01
CA ALA A 67 -1.97 -34.73 -17.97
C ALA A 67 -1.73 -33.52 -17.08
N ASN A 68 -1.71 -32.31 -17.63
CA ASN A 68 -1.60 -31.06 -16.88
C ASN A 68 -2.78 -30.84 -15.92
N LEU A 69 -4.01 -31.06 -16.40
CA LEU A 69 -5.22 -30.97 -15.57
C LEU A 69 -5.19 -32.01 -14.43
N LEU A 70 -4.87 -33.26 -14.75
CA LEU A 70 -4.76 -34.34 -13.75
C LEU A 70 -3.62 -34.07 -12.74
N ALA A 71 -2.53 -33.44 -13.14
CA ALA A 71 -1.47 -33.01 -12.23
C ALA A 71 -1.94 -31.98 -11.24
N ILE A 72 -2.71 -30.98 -11.68
CA ILE A 72 -3.33 -29.95 -10.83
C ILE A 72 -4.34 -30.56 -9.87
N GLU A 73 -5.21 -31.45 -10.37
CA GLU A 73 -6.20 -32.14 -9.52
C GLU A 73 -5.54 -33.05 -8.49
N TRP A 74 -4.50 -33.79 -8.89
CA TRP A 74 -3.77 -34.64 -7.96
C TRP A 74 -3.00 -33.81 -6.93
N GLU A 75 -2.40 -32.70 -7.34
CA GLU A 75 -1.78 -31.75 -6.41
C GLU A 75 -2.80 -31.24 -5.40
N LYS A 76 -3.99 -30.82 -5.84
CA LYS A 76 -5.09 -30.43 -4.95
C LYS A 76 -5.52 -31.54 -4.00
N SER A 77 -5.61 -32.80 -4.48
CA SER A 77 -5.98 -33.97 -3.65
C SER A 77 -4.93 -34.29 -2.59
N LEU A 78 -3.64 -34.16 -2.92
CA LEU A 78 -2.54 -34.37 -1.97
C LEU A 78 -2.55 -33.31 -0.86
N TYR A 79 -2.99 -32.10 -1.18
CA TYR A 79 -3.21 -31.07 -0.15
C TYR A 79 -4.51 -31.31 0.65
N LYS A 80 -5.55 -31.92 0.07
CA LYS A 80 -6.78 -32.30 0.81
C LYS A 80 -6.54 -33.46 1.79
N HIS A 81 -5.78 -34.48 1.40
CA HIS A 81 -5.47 -35.62 2.29
C HIS A 81 -4.55 -35.27 3.47
N THR A 82 -3.76 -34.19 3.39
CA THR A 82 -3.06 -33.65 4.57
C THR A 82 -4.01 -32.96 5.57
N LYS A 83 -5.26 -32.70 5.18
CA LYS A 83 -6.30 -32.13 6.07
C LYS A 83 -7.13 -33.19 6.82
N THR A 84 -7.18 -34.45 6.37
CA THR A 84 -8.09 -35.47 6.93
C THR A 84 -7.51 -36.29 8.08
N ASN A 85 -6.22 -36.21 8.35
CA ASN A 85 -5.60 -36.88 9.50
C ASN A 85 -5.36 -35.96 10.70
N GLY A 86 -6.32 -35.13 11.09
CA GLY A 86 -6.46 -34.51 12.43
C GLY A 86 -5.23 -33.87 13.09
N GLN A 87 -4.07 -33.97 12.51
CA GLN A 87 -2.88 -33.23 12.87
C GLN A 87 -2.59 -32.22 11.76
N ILE A 88 -3.10 -31.01 11.93
CA ILE A 88 -2.43 -29.85 11.40
C ILE A 88 -1.00 -29.99 11.93
N LEU A 89 -0.06 -30.37 11.08
CA LEU A 89 1.34 -30.11 11.33
C LEU A 89 1.49 -28.59 11.33
N ASN A 90 1.13 -27.97 12.45
CA ASN A 90 1.77 -26.73 12.82
C ASN A 90 3.27 -27.04 12.71
N PRO A 91 4.02 -26.43 11.79
CA PRO A 91 5.46 -26.53 11.88
C PRO A 91 5.76 -26.14 13.33
N LYS A 92 6.39 -27.05 14.10
CA LYS A 92 6.84 -26.72 15.45
C LYS A 92 7.71 -25.49 15.29
N ILE A 93 7.15 -24.33 15.57
CA ILE A 93 7.89 -23.09 15.63
C ILE A 93 8.89 -23.34 16.74
N PRO A 94 10.22 -23.23 16.47
CA PRO A 94 11.21 -23.47 17.50
C PRO A 94 10.87 -22.64 18.73
N LYS A 95 10.87 -23.25 19.92
CA LYS A 95 10.71 -22.52 21.19
C LYS A 95 11.77 -21.42 21.20
N GLY A 96 11.32 -20.15 21.23
CA GLY A 96 12.19 -18.96 21.22
C GLY A 96 12.26 -18.20 19.89
N SER A 97 11.64 -18.66 18.78
CA SER A 97 11.53 -17.91 17.52
C SER A 97 10.16 -17.30 17.32
N LEU A 98 10.11 -15.99 17.12
CA LEU A 98 9.19 -15.23 16.28
C LEU A 98 7.72 -15.10 16.65
N SER A 99 7.15 -15.87 17.54
CA SER A 99 5.74 -15.76 17.85
C SER A 99 5.45 -15.87 19.33
N GLU A 100 5.89 -14.88 20.08
CA GLU A 100 5.06 -14.58 21.21
C GLU A 100 3.74 -14.07 20.60
N LYS A 101 2.71 -14.93 20.62
CA LYS A 101 1.38 -14.55 20.12
C LYS A 101 0.99 -13.24 20.79
N TRP A 102 0.42 -12.31 20.04
CA TRP A 102 -0.02 -11.02 20.57
C TRP A 102 -0.86 -11.16 21.85
N THR A 103 -1.71 -12.19 21.89
CA THR A 103 -2.51 -12.54 23.09
C THR A 103 -1.63 -12.78 24.32
N ASN A 104 -0.50 -13.51 24.18
CA ASN A 104 0.40 -13.78 25.30
C ASN A 104 1.18 -12.52 25.71
N HIS A 105 1.58 -11.71 24.74
CA HIS A 105 2.25 -10.44 25.00
C HIS A 105 1.32 -9.50 25.79
N LYS A 106 0.07 -9.34 25.33
CA LYS A 106 -0.95 -8.52 26.02
C LYS A 106 -1.17 -8.95 27.48
N SER A 107 -1.14 -10.25 27.78
CA SER A 107 -1.36 -10.77 29.13
C SER A 107 -0.25 -10.41 30.12
N LYS A 108 0.92 -9.99 29.64
CA LYS A 108 2.09 -9.59 30.44
C LYS A 108 2.23 -8.07 30.57
N ILE A 109 1.46 -7.30 29.79
CA ILE A 109 1.49 -5.84 29.80
C ILE A 109 0.89 -5.30 31.10
N ASN A 110 1.56 -4.34 31.71
CA ASN A 110 1.03 -3.61 32.84
C ASN A 110 -0.10 -2.69 32.41
N LEU A 111 -1.15 -2.61 33.20
CA LEU A 111 -2.30 -1.78 32.92
C LEU A 111 -2.35 -0.57 33.85
N VAL A 112 -2.62 0.60 33.30
CA VAL A 112 -2.91 1.80 34.09
C VAL A 112 -4.36 1.76 34.53
N SER A 113 -4.62 2.03 35.83
CA SER A 113 -5.97 2.09 36.35
C SER A 113 -6.78 3.26 35.74
N PRO A 114 -8.11 3.16 35.65
CA PRO A 114 -8.95 4.25 35.13
C PRO A 114 -8.75 5.59 35.85
N ALA A 115 -8.50 5.56 37.17
CA ALA A 115 -8.25 6.77 37.96
C ALA A 115 -6.95 7.48 37.52
N ASN A 116 -5.87 6.71 37.34
CA ASN A 116 -4.58 7.25 36.89
C ASN A 116 -4.62 7.73 35.44
N LYS A 117 -5.33 7.00 34.54
CA LYS A 117 -5.46 7.42 33.14
C LYS A 117 -6.00 8.85 32.97
N ARG A 118 -6.89 9.28 33.85
CA ARG A 118 -7.48 10.64 33.82
C ARG A 118 -6.46 11.75 34.09
N GLN A 119 -5.30 11.42 34.65
CA GLN A 119 -4.21 12.36 34.95
C GLN A 119 -3.09 12.33 33.91
N ILE A 120 -3.20 11.45 32.93
CA ILE A 120 -2.17 11.23 31.91
C ILE A 120 -2.59 11.89 30.60
N ASP A 121 -1.72 12.74 30.08
CA ASP A 121 -1.86 13.39 28.78
C ASP A 121 -1.08 12.64 27.71
N VAL A 122 -1.68 12.42 26.54
CA VAL A 122 -1.03 11.84 25.37
C VAL A 122 -1.19 12.79 24.17
N ILE A 123 -0.10 13.05 23.47
CA ILE A 123 -0.12 13.79 22.20
C ILE A 123 -0.18 12.82 21.02
N VAL A 124 -1.04 13.10 20.04
CA VAL A 124 -1.11 12.38 18.76
C VAL A 124 -0.92 13.37 17.62
N VAL A 125 0.12 13.18 16.81
CA VAL A 125 0.47 14.03 15.67
C VAL A 125 0.05 13.35 14.38
N GLY A 126 -1.01 13.86 13.75
CA GLY A 126 -1.63 13.31 12.55
C GLY A 126 -3.03 12.76 12.81
N THR A 127 -3.94 12.97 11.86
CA THR A 127 -5.37 12.60 11.93
C THR A 127 -5.80 11.67 10.79
N GLY A 128 -4.84 11.04 10.14
CA GLY A 128 -5.11 9.93 9.24
C GLY A 128 -5.71 8.73 9.98
N LEU A 129 -5.94 7.65 9.27
CA LEU A 129 -6.63 6.48 9.82
C LEU A 129 -5.96 5.97 11.12
N ALA A 130 -4.62 5.92 11.16
CA ALA A 130 -3.88 5.51 12.36
C ALA A 130 -4.05 6.50 13.53
N GLY A 131 -3.91 7.80 13.28
CA GLY A 131 -4.00 8.82 14.34
C GLY A 131 -5.43 9.00 14.85
N ALA A 132 -6.44 8.95 13.98
CA ALA A 132 -7.85 9.05 14.39
C ALA A 132 -8.27 7.84 15.24
N SER A 133 -7.89 6.62 14.83
CA SER A 133 -8.18 5.40 15.60
C SER A 133 -7.45 5.38 16.94
N ALA A 134 -6.18 5.78 16.99
CA ALA A 134 -5.42 5.89 18.24
C ALA A 134 -6.02 6.93 19.19
N SER A 135 -6.31 8.15 18.69
CA SER A 135 -6.90 9.21 19.49
C SER A 135 -8.25 8.80 20.07
N ALA A 136 -9.13 8.19 19.26
CA ALA A 136 -10.43 7.72 19.71
C ALA A 136 -10.28 6.70 20.83
N THR A 137 -9.45 5.67 20.61
CA THR A 137 -9.31 4.56 21.57
C THR A 137 -8.64 5.01 22.87
N LEU A 138 -7.59 5.81 22.80
CA LEU A 138 -6.92 6.32 24.01
C LEU A 138 -7.89 7.16 24.85
N ALA A 139 -8.68 8.02 24.21
CA ALA A 139 -9.68 8.83 24.89
C ALA A 139 -10.82 7.97 25.48
N GLU A 140 -11.29 6.93 24.77
CA GLU A 140 -12.27 5.96 25.28
C GLU A 140 -11.75 5.18 26.51
N LEU A 141 -10.45 4.88 26.53
CA LEU A 141 -9.78 4.26 27.68
C LEU A 141 -9.60 5.18 28.88
N GLY A 142 -9.82 6.50 28.73
CA GLY A 142 -9.82 7.48 29.81
C GLY A 142 -8.64 8.43 29.83
N TYR A 143 -7.67 8.35 28.93
CA TYR A 143 -6.57 9.31 28.77
C TYR A 143 -7.07 10.66 28.27
N ASN A 144 -6.36 11.73 28.60
CA ASN A 144 -6.54 13.03 27.97
C ASN A 144 -5.69 13.10 26.72
N VAL A 145 -6.30 13.40 25.57
CA VAL A 145 -5.62 13.34 24.28
C VAL A 145 -5.57 14.74 23.64
N LYS A 146 -4.37 15.15 23.20
CA LYS A 146 -4.17 16.34 22.38
C LYS A 146 -3.83 15.88 20.97
N THR A 147 -4.71 16.13 20.00
CA THR A 147 -4.55 15.65 18.62
C THR A 147 -4.27 16.81 17.67
N PHE A 148 -3.19 16.70 16.90
CA PHE A 148 -2.72 17.74 16.00
C PHE A 148 -2.93 17.36 14.55
N CYS A 149 -3.48 18.32 13.77
CA CYS A 149 -3.77 18.17 12.36
C CYS A 149 -3.15 19.32 11.55
N PHE A 150 -2.32 18.99 10.60
CA PHE A 150 -1.74 19.97 9.67
C PHE A 150 -2.82 20.61 8.78
N GLN A 151 -3.84 19.85 8.40
CA GLN A 151 -4.94 20.32 7.56
C GLN A 151 -5.99 21.11 8.36
N ASP A 152 -6.87 21.80 7.64
CA ASP A 152 -8.03 22.51 8.19
C ASP A 152 -9.08 21.56 8.79
N SER A 153 -9.09 20.30 8.34
CA SER A 153 -10.01 19.28 8.82
C SER A 153 -9.27 17.93 8.99
N PRO A 154 -9.52 17.20 10.10
CA PRO A 154 -9.00 15.84 10.31
C PRO A 154 -9.34 14.87 9.18
N ARG A 155 -10.43 15.11 8.45
CA ARG A 155 -10.89 14.28 7.34
C ARG A 155 -10.08 14.42 6.04
N ARG A 156 -9.17 15.40 5.96
CA ARG A 156 -8.33 15.65 4.77
C ARG A 156 -7.03 14.86 4.75
N ALA A 157 -6.88 13.88 5.63
CA ALA A 157 -5.72 12.99 5.64
C ALA A 157 -5.69 12.12 4.36
N HIS A 158 -4.47 11.70 3.97
CA HIS A 158 -4.27 10.88 2.75
C HIS A 158 -5.11 9.59 2.72
N SER A 159 -5.43 9.01 3.88
CA SER A 159 -6.27 7.80 4.00
C SER A 159 -7.60 7.89 3.23
N ILE A 160 -8.15 9.10 3.04
CA ILE A 160 -9.40 9.32 2.29
C ILE A 160 -9.27 8.91 0.82
N ALA A 161 -8.08 8.96 0.24
CA ALA A 161 -7.84 8.68 -1.17
C ALA A 161 -7.69 7.19 -1.48
N ALA A 162 -7.60 6.30 -0.48
CA ALA A 162 -7.46 4.88 -0.70
C ALA A 162 -8.77 4.24 -1.18
N GLN A 163 -8.72 3.51 -2.32
CA GLN A 163 -9.90 3.02 -3.02
C GLN A 163 -10.07 1.51 -2.94
N GLY A 164 -8.96 0.75 -2.96
CA GLY A 164 -8.96 -0.68 -3.28
C GLY A 164 -9.65 -1.58 -2.26
N GLY A 165 -9.39 -1.42 -0.98
CA GLY A 165 -9.91 -2.29 0.07
C GLY A 165 -8.99 -2.41 1.27
N ILE A 166 -9.35 -3.30 2.19
CA ILE A 166 -8.61 -3.64 3.40
C ILE A 166 -8.55 -5.16 3.56
N ASN A 167 -7.35 -5.70 3.81
CA ASN A 167 -7.16 -7.14 4.00
C ASN A 167 -7.52 -7.58 5.41
N ALA A 168 -8.10 -8.78 5.53
CA ALA A 168 -8.26 -9.48 6.80
C ALA A 168 -8.35 -11.00 6.60
N ALA A 169 -7.75 -11.76 7.52
CA ALA A 169 -7.70 -13.22 7.47
C ALA A 169 -8.98 -13.86 8.04
N LYS A 170 -10.13 -13.62 7.39
CA LYS A 170 -11.42 -14.16 7.85
C LYS A 170 -11.87 -15.47 7.14
N ASN A 171 -11.26 -15.82 6.02
CA ASN A 171 -11.56 -17.04 5.26
C ASN A 171 -13.06 -17.26 4.93
N TYR A 172 -13.79 -16.20 4.60
CA TYR A 172 -15.23 -16.29 4.32
C TYR A 172 -15.57 -17.13 3.08
N GLN A 173 -14.70 -17.13 2.08
CA GLN A 173 -14.87 -17.93 0.85
C GLN A 173 -14.44 -19.40 1.01
N GLY A 174 -13.87 -19.78 2.15
CA GLY A 174 -13.36 -21.14 2.36
C GLY A 174 -12.20 -21.53 1.42
N ASP A 175 -11.50 -20.56 0.82
CA ASP A 175 -10.41 -20.74 -0.14
C ASP A 175 -9.04 -20.97 0.50
N GLY A 176 -9.02 -21.24 1.81
CA GLY A 176 -7.85 -21.62 2.58
C GLY A 176 -7.06 -20.43 3.10
N ASP A 177 -7.67 -19.26 3.26
CA ASP A 177 -7.04 -18.13 3.95
C ASP A 177 -6.90 -18.40 5.46
N SER A 178 -5.92 -17.78 6.09
CA SER A 178 -5.64 -17.90 7.52
C SER A 178 -4.68 -16.80 7.97
N ILE A 179 -4.59 -16.57 9.29
CA ILE A 179 -3.60 -15.68 9.91
C ILE A 179 -2.18 -16.03 9.43
N HIS A 180 -1.81 -17.32 9.44
CA HIS A 180 -0.50 -17.77 8.99
C HIS A 180 -0.28 -17.50 7.50
N ARG A 181 -1.31 -17.66 6.67
CA ARG A 181 -1.21 -17.38 5.22
C ARG A 181 -1.06 -15.89 4.96
N LEU A 182 -1.83 -15.04 5.63
CA LEU A 182 -1.69 -13.58 5.52
C LEU A 182 -0.29 -13.14 5.97
N PHE A 183 0.19 -13.66 7.10
CA PHE A 183 1.55 -13.44 7.58
C PHE A 183 2.60 -13.86 6.53
N TYR A 184 2.53 -15.09 6.03
CA TYR A 184 3.47 -15.61 5.04
C TYR A 184 3.47 -14.79 3.75
N ASP A 185 2.28 -14.46 3.24
CA ASP A 185 2.14 -13.66 2.02
C ASP A 185 2.73 -12.25 2.21
N THR A 186 2.53 -11.64 3.38
CA THR A 186 3.08 -10.31 3.71
C THR A 186 4.60 -10.34 3.82
N ILE A 187 5.18 -11.33 4.53
CA ILE A 187 6.63 -11.50 4.65
C ILE A 187 7.27 -11.74 3.29
N LYS A 188 6.69 -12.65 2.50
CA LYS A 188 7.18 -12.98 1.18
C LYS A 188 7.01 -11.82 0.19
N GLY A 189 5.85 -11.17 0.20
CA GLY A 189 5.58 -10.00 -0.62
C GLY A 189 6.51 -8.84 -0.30
N GLY A 190 6.89 -8.70 0.97
CA GLY A 190 7.87 -7.73 1.46
C GLY A 190 9.34 -8.14 1.28
N ASP A 191 9.61 -9.19 0.48
CA ASP A 191 10.96 -9.69 0.18
C ASP A 191 11.79 -10.03 1.44
N TYR A 192 11.12 -10.53 2.49
CA TYR A 192 11.71 -10.91 3.79
C TYR A 192 12.46 -9.74 4.48
N ARG A 193 12.01 -8.49 4.28
CA ARG A 193 12.61 -7.28 4.84
C ARG A 193 11.77 -6.61 5.93
N SER A 194 10.61 -7.17 6.24
CA SER A 194 9.75 -6.69 7.32
C SER A 194 10.14 -7.30 8.67
N ARG A 195 9.57 -6.74 9.73
CA ARG A 195 9.75 -7.25 11.09
C ARG A 195 8.71 -8.35 11.35
N GLU A 196 9.14 -9.61 11.32
CA GLU A 196 8.24 -10.76 11.31
C GLU A 196 7.25 -10.79 12.48
N ALA A 197 7.69 -10.47 13.70
CA ALA A 197 6.84 -10.44 14.87
C ALA A 197 5.68 -9.42 14.73
N ASN A 198 5.98 -8.23 14.20
CA ASN A 198 4.98 -7.19 13.95
C ASN A 198 3.99 -7.63 12.87
N VAL A 199 4.48 -8.24 11.79
CA VAL A 199 3.63 -8.77 10.71
C VAL A 199 2.71 -9.89 11.20
N TYR A 200 3.21 -10.80 12.06
CA TYR A 200 2.36 -11.85 12.62
C TYR A 200 1.24 -11.26 13.48
N ARG A 201 1.58 -10.32 14.34
CA ARG A 201 0.61 -9.56 15.15
C ARG A 201 -0.44 -8.86 14.28
N LEU A 202 0.00 -8.19 13.23
CA LEU A 202 -0.88 -7.53 12.26
C LEU A 202 -1.87 -8.52 11.64
N ALA A 203 -1.41 -9.69 11.23
CA ALA A 203 -2.27 -10.75 10.70
C ALA A 203 -3.24 -11.30 11.75
N GLU A 204 -2.79 -11.45 13.01
CA GLU A 204 -3.59 -11.95 14.13
C GLU A 204 -4.78 -11.02 14.45
N VAL A 205 -4.57 -9.69 14.43
CA VAL A 205 -5.62 -8.71 14.74
C VAL A 205 -6.49 -8.32 13.53
N SER A 206 -6.12 -8.74 12.32
CA SER A 206 -6.74 -8.28 11.07
C SER A 206 -8.25 -8.54 11.02
N GLY A 207 -8.71 -9.68 11.53
CA GLY A 207 -10.13 -10.02 11.60
C GLY A 207 -10.92 -9.05 12.49
N ASN A 208 -10.36 -8.69 13.64
CA ASN A 208 -11.00 -7.80 14.61
C ASN A 208 -11.15 -6.38 14.06
N ILE A 209 -10.25 -5.95 13.17
CA ILE A 209 -10.34 -4.64 12.51
C ILE A 209 -11.63 -4.52 11.70
N ILE A 210 -11.96 -5.55 10.91
CA ILE A 210 -13.20 -5.56 10.11
C ILE A 210 -14.41 -5.49 11.02
N ASP A 211 -14.44 -6.28 12.10
CA ASP A 211 -15.55 -6.29 13.04
C ASP A 211 -15.73 -4.93 13.72
N GLN A 212 -14.63 -4.29 14.11
CA GLN A 212 -14.66 -2.93 14.67
C GLN A 212 -15.19 -1.91 13.66
N CYS A 213 -14.76 -1.98 12.41
CA CYS A 213 -15.21 -1.06 11.36
C CYS A 213 -16.69 -1.26 11.03
N VAL A 214 -17.17 -2.51 10.99
CA VAL A 214 -18.61 -2.81 10.83
C VAL A 214 -19.43 -2.23 11.98
N ALA A 215 -18.97 -2.42 13.23
CA ALA A 215 -19.62 -1.85 14.41
C ALA A 215 -19.65 -0.31 14.40
N GLN A 216 -18.69 0.34 13.75
CA GLN A 216 -18.66 1.79 13.53
C GLN A 216 -19.51 2.26 12.34
N GLY A 217 -20.20 1.35 11.65
CA GLY A 217 -21.10 1.69 10.55
C GLY A 217 -20.41 1.84 9.18
N VAL A 218 -19.20 1.30 8.99
CA VAL A 218 -18.54 1.30 7.68
C VAL A 218 -19.34 0.42 6.71
N PRO A 219 -19.80 0.98 5.56
CA PRO A 219 -20.68 0.27 4.63
C PRO A 219 -19.88 -0.60 3.66
N PHE A 220 -19.29 -1.67 4.18
CA PHE A 220 -18.65 -2.66 3.33
C PHE A 220 -19.65 -3.30 2.37
N ALA A 221 -19.15 -3.66 1.17
CA ALA A 221 -19.92 -4.44 0.22
C ALA A 221 -20.41 -5.75 0.86
N ARG A 222 -21.61 -6.17 0.46
CA ARG A 222 -22.23 -7.42 0.91
C ARG A 222 -22.59 -8.27 -0.29
N ASP A 223 -22.54 -9.58 -0.10
CA ASP A 223 -23.04 -10.55 -1.06
C ASP A 223 -24.58 -10.59 -1.08
N TYR A 224 -25.13 -11.44 -1.94
CA TYR A 224 -26.60 -11.59 -2.06
C TYR A 224 -27.25 -12.11 -0.76
N GLY A 225 -26.53 -12.88 0.06
CA GLY A 225 -26.97 -13.38 1.35
C GLY A 225 -26.86 -12.36 2.51
N GLY A 226 -26.34 -11.15 2.22
CA GLY A 226 -26.15 -10.09 3.22
C GLY A 226 -24.87 -10.21 4.03
N LEU A 227 -24.02 -11.21 3.75
CA LEU A 227 -22.71 -11.34 4.38
C LEU A 227 -21.71 -10.35 3.77
N LEU A 228 -20.63 -10.04 4.50
CA LEU A 228 -19.57 -9.18 3.97
C LEU A 228 -18.92 -9.84 2.77
N ASP A 229 -18.92 -9.13 1.65
CA ASP A 229 -18.24 -9.57 0.44
C ASP A 229 -16.73 -9.28 0.51
N ASN A 230 -15.94 -10.21 -0.02
CA ASN A 230 -14.50 -10.07 -0.14
C ASN A 230 -13.99 -10.61 -1.47
N ARG A 231 -12.83 -10.15 -1.89
CA ARG A 231 -12.22 -10.49 -3.19
C ARG A 231 -10.73 -10.70 -3.08
N SER A 232 -10.16 -11.37 -4.07
CA SER A 232 -8.71 -11.37 -4.28
C SER A 232 -8.27 -10.00 -4.81
N PHE A 233 -7.08 -9.54 -4.43
CA PHE A 233 -6.60 -8.22 -4.81
C PHE A 233 -5.06 -8.17 -4.80
N GLY A 234 -4.47 -7.52 -5.82
CA GLY A 234 -3.05 -7.16 -5.81
C GLY A 234 -2.06 -8.31 -5.72
N GLY A 235 -2.24 -9.38 -6.51
CA GLY A 235 -1.30 -10.52 -6.56
C GLY A 235 -1.51 -11.56 -5.47
N VAL A 236 -2.59 -11.49 -4.70
CA VAL A 236 -2.98 -12.47 -3.68
C VAL A 236 -3.99 -13.46 -4.29
N LEU A 237 -3.74 -14.76 -4.09
CA LEU A 237 -4.55 -15.84 -4.68
C LEU A 237 -5.81 -16.19 -3.87
N VAL A 238 -6.05 -15.54 -2.72
CA VAL A 238 -7.21 -15.78 -1.85
C VAL A 238 -8.04 -14.53 -1.70
N SER A 239 -9.32 -14.73 -1.41
CA SER A 239 -10.30 -13.67 -1.22
C SER A 239 -10.24 -13.18 0.22
N ARG A 240 -9.46 -12.12 0.49
CA ARG A 240 -9.31 -11.53 1.83
C ARG A 240 -9.51 -10.01 1.89
N THR A 241 -9.78 -9.39 0.75
CA THR A 241 -9.90 -7.93 0.67
C THR A 241 -11.36 -7.51 0.78
N PHE A 242 -11.72 -6.88 1.89
CA PHE A 242 -13.01 -6.25 2.14
C PHE A 242 -13.00 -4.84 1.54
N TYR A 243 -14.12 -4.36 1.02
CA TYR A 243 -14.15 -3.11 0.25
C TYR A 243 -15.51 -2.39 0.32
N ALA A 244 -15.49 -1.09 0.08
CA ALA A 244 -16.66 -0.22 -0.06
C ALA A 244 -16.66 0.44 -1.45
N LYS A 245 -16.75 -0.36 -2.52
CA LYS A 245 -16.93 0.02 -3.94
C LYS A 245 -16.21 1.33 -4.36
N GLY A 246 -14.88 1.35 -4.24
CA GLY A 246 -14.03 2.49 -4.64
C GLY A 246 -13.88 3.60 -3.59
N GLN A 247 -14.53 3.49 -2.43
CA GLN A 247 -14.51 4.49 -1.37
C GLN A 247 -14.00 3.93 -0.02
N THR A 248 -13.27 2.82 -0.04
CA THR A 248 -12.91 2.10 1.19
C THR A 248 -12.15 2.97 2.18
N GLY A 249 -11.12 3.70 1.76
CA GLY A 249 -10.37 4.59 2.64
C GLY A 249 -11.21 5.73 3.21
N GLN A 250 -12.07 6.31 2.39
CA GLN A 250 -13.00 7.36 2.82
C GLN A 250 -13.94 6.86 3.91
N GLN A 251 -14.57 5.71 3.71
CA GLN A 251 -15.54 5.17 4.65
C GLN A 251 -14.87 4.73 5.97
N LEU A 252 -13.69 4.12 5.90
CA LEU A 252 -12.90 3.78 7.09
C LEU A 252 -12.47 5.02 7.87
N LEU A 253 -12.00 6.07 7.16
CA LEU A 253 -11.61 7.33 7.82
C LEU A 253 -12.81 8.02 8.47
N LEU A 254 -13.97 8.04 7.83
CA LEU A 254 -15.19 8.58 8.40
C LEU A 254 -15.65 7.81 9.65
N GLY A 255 -15.52 6.48 9.66
CA GLY A 255 -15.78 5.65 10.83
C GLY A 255 -14.86 6.00 12.00
N ALA A 256 -13.55 6.05 11.77
CA ALA A 256 -12.57 6.44 12.78
C ALA A 256 -12.75 7.90 13.23
N TYR A 257 -13.02 8.82 12.31
CA TYR A 257 -13.33 10.21 12.62
C TYR A 257 -14.59 10.35 13.48
N SER A 258 -15.65 9.59 13.19
CA SER A 258 -16.88 9.63 13.99
C SER A 258 -16.63 9.18 15.43
N ALA A 259 -15.81 8.12 15.63
CA ALA A 259 -15.40 7.67 16.95
C ALA A 259 -14.57 8.76 17.67
N MET A 260 -13.60 9.36 16.98
CA MET A 260 -12.78 10.46 17.52
C MET A 260 -13.63 11.69 17.86
N ASN A 261 -14.55 12.10 16.99
CA ASN A 261 -15.41 13.27 17.19
C ASN A 261 -16.33 13.11 18.40
N ARG A 262 -16.80 11.90 18.68
CA ARG A 262 -17.55 11.58 19.91
C ARG A 262 -16.71 11.90 21.16
N GLN A 263 -15.42 11.62 21.15
CA GLN A 263 -14.53 11.91 22.26
C GLN A 263 -14.16 13.40 22.34
N ILE A 264 -14.11 14.10 21.22
CA ILE A 264 -13.99 15.57 21.18
C ILE A 264 -15.22 16.20 21.87
N GLY A 265 -16.43 15.75 21.50
CA GLY A 265 -17.68 16.22 22.13
C GLY A 265 -17.78 15.92 23.63
N ARG A 266 -17.09 14.89 24.11
CA ARG A 266 -16.97 14.56 25.54
C ARG A 266 -15.86 15.33 26.28
N GLY A 267 -15.11 16.19 25.57
CA GLY A 267 -13.97 16.93 26.13
C GLY A 267 -12.74 16.07 26.45
N LYS A 268 -12.69 14.82 25.95
CA LYS A 268 -11.54 13.91 26.16
C LYS A 268 -10.44 14.04 25.12
N ILE A 269 -10.78 14.61 23.97
CA ILE A 269 -9.82 14.98 22.93
C ILE A 269 -9.87 16.50 22.73
N LYS A 270 -8.72 17.15 22.84
CA LYS A 270 -8.53 18.51 22.38
C LYS A 270 -7.92 18.50 20.99
N MET A 271 -8.69 18.98 19.99
CA MET A 271 -8.29 18.97 18.59
C MET A 271 -7.65 20.29 18.20
N TYR A 272 -6.47 20.23 17.58
CA TYR A 272 -5.70 21.36 17.06
C TYR A 272 -5.58 21.25 15.54
N ASN A 273 -6.49 21.89 14.81
CA ASN A 273 -6.45 21.98 13.35
C ASN A 273 -5.47 23.06 12.92
N ARG A 274 -4.88 22.94 11.72
CA ARG A 274 -3.88 23.86 11.17
C ARG A 274 -2.72 24.13 12.14
N HIS A 275 -2.25 23.05 12.79
CA HIS A 275 -1.07 23.09 13.61
C HIS A 275 -0.01 22.14 13.06
N GLU A 276 1.17 22.66 12.81
CA GLU A 276 2.34 21.89 12.41
C GLU A 276 3.23 21.59 13.63
N MET A 277 3.67 20.33 13.74
CA MET A 277 4.70 19.95 14.71
C MET A 277 6.06 20.44 14.24
N MET A 278 6.65 21.39 14.98
CA MET A 278 7.94 22.00 14.67
C MET A 278 9.12 21.28 15.32
N ASP A 279 8.92 20.70 16.51
CA ASP A 279 9.96 19.93 17.21
C ASP A 279 9.34 19.01 18.27
N ILE A 280 10.10 18.00 18.71
CA ILE A 280 9.77 17.17 19.87
C ILE A 280 10.62 17.63 21.07
N VAL A 281 10.01 17.66 22.25
CA VAL A 281 10.71 18.04 23.50
C VAL A 281 11.04 16.77 24.27
N ILE A 282 12.33 16.64 24.60
CA ILE A 282 12.88 15.52 25.37
C ILE A 282 13.36 16.05 26.73
N VAL A 283 12.77 15.52 27.80
CA VAL A 283 13.12 15.80 29.18
C VAL A 283 13.61 14.50 29.81
N GLU A 284 14.78 14.50 30.40
CA GLU A 284 15.38 13.32 31.05
C GLU A 284 15.42 12.08 30.13
N GLY A 285 15.70 12.30 28.85
CA GLY A 285 15.76 11.22 27.85
C GLY A 285 14.40 10.66 27.36
N LYS A 286 13.28 11.20 27.82
CA LYS A 286 11.92 10.79 27.45
C LYS A 286 11.22 11.88 26.65
N ALA A 287 10.40 11.49 25.68
CA ALA A 287 9.53 12.42 24.94
C ALA A 287 8.43 12.95 25.87
N ARG A 288 8.41 14.26 26.11
CA ARG A 288 7.53 14.92 27.09
C ARG A 288 6.66 16.01 26.49
N GLY A 289 6.72 16.21 25.19
CA GLY A 289 5.88 17.17 24.51
C GLY A 289 6.38 17.54 23.13
N ILE A 290 5.74 18.55 22.56
CA ILE A 290 6.07 19.08 21.23
C ILE A 290 6.00 20.61 21.22
N ILE A 291 6.71 21.22 20.28
CA ILE A 291 6.53 22.61 19.86
C ILE A 291 5.72 22.60 18.58
N THR A 292 4.70 23.44 18.51
CA THR A 292 3.86 23.58 17.30
C THR A 292 3.82 25.01 16.80
N ARG A 293 3.55 25.16 15.50
CA ARG A 293 3.17 26.41 14.88
C ARG A 293 1.69 26.36 14.50
N ASN A 294 0.93 27.35 14.91
CA ASN A 294 -0.41 27.61 14.38
C ASN A 294 -0.26 28.20 12.98
N LEU A 295 -0.69 27.50 11.94
CA LEU A 295 -0.51 27.93 10.55
C LEU A 295 -1.39 29.12 10.16
N VAL A 296 -2.41 29.47 10.96
CA VAL A 296 -3.28 30.62 10.70
C VAL A 296 -2.69 31.90 11.29
N THR A 297 -2.21 31.81 12.53
CA THR A 297 -1.73 32.98 13.29
C THR A 297 -0.21 33.13 13.32
N GLY A 298 0.54 32.08 12.92
CA GLY A 298 2.00 32.05 13.08
C GLY A 298 2.47 31.76 14.51
N GLU A 299 1.58 31.68 15.49
CA GLU A 299 1.91 31.51 16.90
C GLU A 299 2.63 30.20 17.17
N ILE A 300 3.71 30.27 17.97
CA ILE A 300 4.46 29.08 18.42
C ILE A 300 3.98 28.74 19.83
N ASN A 301 3.53 27.47 19.97
CA ASN A 301 2.96 26.97 21.21
C ASN A 301 3.74 25.77 21.76
N ARG A 302 3.82 25.66 23.08
CA ARG A 302 4.38 24.52 23.82
C ARG A 302 3.24 23.59 24.26
N HIS A 303 3.39 22.30 24.04
CA HIS A 303 2.42 21.30 24.49
C HIS A 303 3.14 20.16 25.20
N SER A 304 2.80 19.93 26.46
CA SER A 304 3.35 18.82 27.26
C SER A 304 2.49 17.59 27.22
N SER A 305 3.10 16.42 27.43
CA SER A 305 2.42 15.14 27.56
C SER A 305 3.33 14.09 28.19
N HIS A 306 2.77 12.97 28.62
CA HIS A 306 3.50 11.81 29.14
C HIS A 306 4.05 10.92 28.00
N ALA A 307 3.42 10.96 26.84
CA ALA A 307 3.88 10.27 25.63
C ALA A 307 3.46 11.02 24.37
N VAL A 308 4.23 10.85 23.29
CA VAL A 308 3.99 11.44 21.96
C VAL A 308 3.85 10.33 20.92
N VAL A 309 2.79 10.37 20.13
CA VAL A 309 2.50 9.41 19.07
C VAL A 309 2.58 10.09 17.72
N ILE A 310 3.46 9.62 16.84
CA ILE A 310 3.62 10.10 15.47
C ILE A 310 2.78 9.24 14.55
N ALA A 311 1.76 9.84 13.95
CA ALA A 311 0.83 9.23 12.98
C ALA A 311 0.76 10.06 11.69
N SER A 312 1.87 10.67 11.31
CA SER A 312 1.98 11.65 10.21
C SER A 312 1.90 11.03 8.82
N GLY A 313 1.84 9.70 8.70
CA GLY A 313 1.88 9.00 7.43
C GLY A 313 3.28 8.93 6.83
N GLY A 314 3.35 8.58 5.53
CA GLY A 314 4.60 8.41 4.81
C GLY A 314 5.18 9.73 4.28
N TYR A 315 6.26 9.61 3.51
CA TYR A 315 7.00 10.73 2.93
C TYR A 315 7.04 10.71 1.40
N GLY A 316 5.97 10.22 0.76
CA GLY A 316 5.90 10.11 -0.70
C GLY A 316 6.13 11.44 -1.44
N ASN A 317 5.83 12.59 -0.81
CA ASN A 317 6.04 13.91 -1.40
C ASN A 317 7.51 14.37 -1.45
N VAL A 318 8.45 13.55 -0.98
CA VAL A 318 9.89 13.74 -1.29
C VAL A 318 10.16 13.47 -2.78
N PHE A 319 9.27 12.71 -3.44
CA PHE A 319 9.34 12.43 -4.88
C PHE A 319 8.44 13.40 -5.66
N TYR A 320 8.84 13.71 -6.90
CA TYR A 320 8.03 14.56 -7.76
C TYR A 320 6.69 13.90 -8.10
N LEU A 321 5.60 14.58 -7.79
CA LEU A 321 4.23 14.18 -8.08
C LEU A 321 3.89 12.74 -7.64
N SER A 322 4.01 12.47 -6.36
CA SER A 322 3.46 11.24 -5.77
C SER A 322 1.92 11.27 -5.75
N THR A 323 1.31 10.13 -5.42
CA THR A 323 -0.15 10.08 -5.21
C THR A 323 -0.58 10.59 -3.83
N ASN A 324 0.39 10.91 -2.96
CA ASN A 324 0.15 11.27 -1.57
C ASN A 324 -0.39 12.70 -1.41
N ALA A 325 -1.15 12.93 -0.36
CA ALA A 325 -1.52 14.29 0.05
C ALA A 325 -0.29 15.11 0.46
N MET A 326 -0.33 16.43 0.29
CA MET A 326 0.81 17.32 0.58
C MET A 326 1.37 17.17 1.99
N GLY A 327 0.53 16.83 2.98
CA GLY A 327 0.97 16.54 4.34
C GLY A 327 1.84 15.30 4.52
N SER A 328 1.98 14.43 3.49
CA SER A 328 2.89 13.26 3.51
C SER A 328 4.31 13.67 3.09
N ASN A 329 4.90 14.62 3.83
CA ASN A 329 6.11 15.33 3.46
C ASN A 329 7.32 15.08 4.38
N VAL A 330 7.28 14.08 5.25
CA VAL A 330 8.32 13.71 6.23
C VAL A 330 8.56 14.71 7.38
N SER A 331 7.91 15.86 7.45
CA SER A 331 8.28 16.92 8.40
C SER A 331 8.29 16.44 9.87
N ALA A 332 7.22 15.88 10.39
CA ALA A 332 7.17 15.38 11.78
C ALA A 332 8.18 14.25 12.03
N SER A 333 8.26 13.27 11.11
CA SER A 333 9.23 12.17 11.23
C SER A 333 10.68 12.66 11.19
N TRP A 334 10.98 13.67 10.39
CA TRP A 334 12.30 14.30 10.33
C TRP A 334 12.65 15.03 11.62
N LYS A 335 11.67 15.71 12.25
CA LYS A 335 11.89 16.42 13.53
C LYS A 335 12.31 15.43 14.63
N ILE A 336 11.62 14.31 14.76
CA ILE A 336 12.01 13.30 15.76
C ILE A 336 13.32 12.59 15.39
N HIS A 337 13.60 12.41 14.09
CA HIS A 337 14.88 11.84 13.64
C HIS A 337 16.07 12.72 14.05
N LYS A 338 15.97 14.02 13.88
CA LYS A 338 17.00 14.98 14.36
C LYS A 338 17.24 14.93 15.85
N ARG A 339 16.28 14.44 16.63
CA ARG A 339 16.35 14.27 18.08
C ARG A 339 16.76 12.86 18.53
N GLY A 340 17.04 11.93 17.59
CA GLY A 340 17.59 10.61 17.88
C GLY A 340 16.69 9.43 17.53
N ALA A 341 15.49 9.64 16.98
CA ALA A 341 14.70 8.54 16.45
C ALA A 341 15.36 7.99 15.17
N LEU A 342 15.60 6.69 15.13
CA LEU A 342 16.19 6.04 13.94
C LEU A 342 15.14 5.83 12.84
N PHE A 343 15.61 5.77 11.59
CA PHE A 343 14.85 5.31 10.45
C PHE A 343 15.29 3.91 10.02
N ALA A 344 14.37 3.13 9.47
CA ALA A 344 14.68 1.84 8.88
C ALA A 344 14.02 1.74 7.49
N ASN A 345 14.69 1.04 6.58
CA ASN A 345 14.22 0.78 5.21
C ASN A 345 13.83 2.05 4.40
N PRO A 346 14.45 3.23 4.57
CA PRO A 346 13.97 4.49 3.97
C PRO A 346 13.99 4.48 2.43
N CYS A 347 14.72 3.55 1.81
CA CYS A 347 14.83 3.40 0.37
C CYS A 347 13.67 2.60 -0.26
N PHE A 348 12.80 1.96 0.54
CA PHE A 348 11.72 1.14 -0.01
C PHE A 348 10.46 1.96 -0.19
N THR A 349 10.10 2.17 -1.44
CA THR A 349 8.89 2.88 -1.86
C THR A 349 8.09 2.02 -2.82
N GLN A 350 6.78 2.00 -2.68
CA GLN A 350 5.89 1.32 -3.59
C GLN A 350 5.42 2.28 -4.69
N ILE A 351 5.49 1.81 -5.92
CA ILE A 351 5.00 2.51 -7.10
C ILE A 351 3.63 1.93 -7.47
N HIS A 352 2.68 2.80 -7.77
CA HIS A 352 1.35 2.40 -8.26
C HIS A 352 1.29 2.56 -9.78
N PRO A 353 0.89 1.51 -10.53
CA PRO A 353 0.97 1.52 -11.99
C PRO A 353 -0.13 2.31 -12.69
N THR A 354 -1.24 2.60 -12.01
CA THR A 354 -2.46 3.16 -12.63
C THR A 354 -2.80 4.55 -12.07
N CYS A 355 -1.89 5.51 -12.24
CA CYS A 355 -2.18 6.91 -11.90
C CYS A 355 -2.48 7.72 -13.16
N ILE A 356 -3.32 8.75 -13.06
CA ILE A 356 -3.52 9.70 -14.16
C ILE A 356 -2.24 10.49 -14.35
N PRO A 357 -1.67 10.58 -15.57
CA PRO A 357 -0.42 11.30 -15.83
C PRO A 357 -0.52 12.78 -15.50
N VAL A 358 0.62 13.45 -15.48
CA VAL A 358 0.69 14.91 -15.31
C VAL A 358 -0.14 15.61 -16.39
N SER A 359 -1.05 16.49 -15.98
CA SER A 359 -1.93 17.27 -16.87
C SER A 359 -1.64 18.77 -16.88
N GLY A 360 -0.74 19.29 -16.03
CA GLY A 360 -0.39 20.71 -15.99
C GLY A 360 0.67 21.06 -14.94
N ASP A 361 1.20 22.28 -15.03
CA ASP A 361 2.32 22.75 -14.20
C ASP A 361 1.95 23.03 -12.73
N HIS A 362 0.67 23.22 -12.45
CA HIS A 362 0.16 23.51 -11.11
C HIS A 362 -0.35 22.28 -10.34
N GLN A 363 -0.16 21.10 -10.91
CA GLN A 363 -0.60 19.86 -10.28
C GLN A 363 0.29 19.50 -9.09
N SER A 364 -0.31 19.33 -7.90
CA SER A 364 0.42 19.05 -6.67
C SER A 364 0.60 17.56 -6.38
N LYS A 365 -0.20 16.70 -7.02
CA LYS A 365 -0.12 15.22 -6.89
C LYS A 365 -0.74 14.54 -8.11
N LEU A 366 -0.37 13.27 -8.33
CA LEU A 366 -1.04 12.43 -9.31
C LEU A 366 -2.29 11.77 -8.73
N THR A 367 -3.37 11.74 -9.52
CA THR A 367 -4.59 11.07 -9.09
C THR A 367 -4.45 9.56 -9.27
N LEU A 368 -4.63 8.83 -8.18
CA LEU A 368 -4.65 7.38 -8.17
C LEU A 368 -5.95 6.86 -8.82
N MET A 369 -5.82 5.94 -9.76
CA MET A 369 -6.93 5.12 -10.26
C MET A 369 -6.88 3.73 -9.64
N SER A 370 -8.04 3.15 -9.33
CA SER A 370 -8.10 1.82 -8.73
C SER A 370 -7.41 0.77 -9.59
N GLU A 371 -6.58 -0.05 -8.98
CA GLU A 371 -5.90 -1.17 -9.64
C GLU A 371 -6.88 -2.21 -10.21
N SER A 372 -8.13 -2.25 -9.69
CA SER A 372 -9.18 -3.12 -10.22
C SER A 372 -9.52 -2.87 -11.69
N LEU A 373 -9.18 -1.70 -12.22
CA LEU A 373 -9.30 -1.40 -13.65
C LEU A 373 -8.49 -2.36 -14.52
N ARG A 374 -7.38 -2.90 -14.00
CA ARG A 374 -6.52 -3.87 -14.70
C ARG A 374 -7.15 -5.26 -14.86
N ASN A 375 -8.25 -5.54 -14.15
CA ASN A 375 -8.97 -6.81 -14.30
C ASN A 375 -9.65 -6.93 -15.67
N ASP A 376 -10.09 -5.81 -16.20
CA ASP A 376 -10.84 -5.76 -17.46
C ASP A 376 -10.17 -4.84 -18.52
N GLY A 377 -9.31 -3.91 -18.09
CA GLY A 377 -8.55 -3.04 -18.99
C GLY A 377 -7.25 -3.69 -19.45
N ARG A 378 -6.93 -3.55 -20.74
CA ARG A 378 -5.70 -4.04 -21.36
C ARG A 378 -4.69 -2.89 -21.53
N ILE A 379 -3.45 -3.13 -21.12
CA ILE A 379 -2.39 -2.11 -21.15
C ILE A 379 -1.55 -2.26 -22.41
N TRP A 380 -1.41 -1.17 -23.18
CA TRP A 380 -0.65 -1.17 -24.43
C TRP A 380 0.01 0.17 -24.79
N VAL A 381 0.92 0.13 -25.73
CA VAL A 381 1.50 1.27 -26.47
C VAL A 381 1.53 0.97 -27.96
N PRO A 382 1.58 1.97 -28.87
CA PRO A 382 1.79 1.70 -30.30
C PRO A 382 3.10 0.95 -30.54
N LYS A 383 3.14 0.07 -31.55
CA LYS A 383 4.36 -0.66 -31.95
C LYS A 383 5.35 0.24 -32.70
N LYS A 384 4.85 1.29 -33.39
CA LYS A 384 5.64 2.18 -34.23
C LYS A 384 5.84 3.54 -33.55
N LEU A 385 7.05 4.07 -33.57
CA LEU A 385 7.37 5.40 -33.03
C LEU A 385 6.71 6.54 -33.82
N GLU A 386 6.46 6.33 -35.12
CA GLU A 386 5.74 7.27 -35.96
C GLU A 386 4.32 7.50 -35.48
N ASP A 387 3.61 6.41 -35.14
CA ASP A 387 2.25 6.47 -34.57
C ASP A 387 2.25 7.22 -33.23
N VAL A 388 3.24 6.96 -32.38
CA VAL A 388 3.40 7.67 -31.10
C VAL A 388 3.57 9.18 -31.33
N LYS A 389 4.39 9.56 -32.32
CA LYS A 389 4.62 10.97 -32.66
C LYS A 389 3.33 11.64 -33.14
N MET A 390 2.59 10.98 -34.04
CA MET A 390 1.30 11.50 -34.55
C MET A 390 0.24 11.65 -33.44
N ILE A 391 0.20 10.69 -32.50
CA ILE A 391 -0.69 10.77 -31.33
C ILE A 391 -0.32 11.97 -30.45
N ARG A 392 0.98 12.17 -30.15
CA ARG A 392 1.45 13.31 -29.33
C ARG A 392 1.15 14.65 -29.97
N GLU A 393 1.18 14.71 -31.30
CA GLU A 393 0.86 15.89 -32.11
C GLU A 393 -0.67 16.09 -32.30
N GLY A 394 -1.50 15.15 -31.83
CA GLY A 394 -2.96 15.17 -31.98
C GLY A 394 -3.44 14.90 -33.44
N LYS A 395 -2.59 14.31 -34.27
CA LYS A 395 -2.87 14.00 -35.68
C LYS A 395 -3.46 12.61 -35.89
N LEU A 396 -3.37 11.74 -34.88
CA LEU A 396 -3.85 10.36 -34.89
C LEU A 396 -4.55 10.06 -33.57
N SER A 397 -5.77 9.50 -33.63
CA SER A 397 -6.47 9.01 -32.45
C SER A 397 -5.97 7.63 -32.03
N PRO A 398 -5.86 7.33 -30.72
CA PRO A 398 -5.51 5.98 -30.27
C PRO A 398 -6.51 4.91 -30.74
N THR A 399 -7.75 5.28 -31.01
CA THR A 399 -8.80 4.38 -31.53
C THR A 399 -8.58 3.97 -32.98
N GLU A 400 -7.82 4.75 -33.75
CA GLU A 400 -7.47 4.47 -35.14
C GLU A 400 -6.28 3.50 -35.28
N ILE A 401 -5.57 3.20 -34.17
CA ILE A 401 -4.49 2.21 -34.17
C ILE A 401 -5.10 0.82 -34.25
N ALA A 402 -4.84 0.09 -35.35
CA ALA A 402 -5.28 -1.28 -35.53
C ALA A 402 -4.72 -2.21 -34.44
N GLU A 403 -5.46 -3.27 -34.10
CA GLU A 403 -5.11 -4.20 -33.01
C GLU A 403 -3.71 -4.82 -33.21
N GLU A 404 -3.35 -5.18 -34.43
CA GLU A 404 -2.02 -5.73 -34.77
C GLU A 404 -0.87 -4.74 -34.58
N ASN A 405 -1.15 -3.42 -34.51
CA ASN A 405 -0.17 -2.37 -34.29
C ASN A 405 -0.09 -1.93 -32.80
N ARG A 406 -0.82 -2.60 -31.91
CA ARG A 406 -0.76 -2.39 -30.46
C ARG A 406 0.22 -3.36 -29.81
N ASP A 407 1.15 -2.89 -28.99
CA ASP A 407 2.03 -3.74 -28.16
C ASP A 407 1.41 -3.90 -26.77
N TYR A 408 0.73 -5.01 -26.54
CA TYR A 408 0.26 -5.44 -25.22
C TYR A 408 1.42 -6.06 -24.42
N TYR A 409 2.39 -5.24 -24.08
CA TYR A 409 3.71 -5.64 -23.58
C TYR A 409 3.66 -6.47 -22.29
N LEU A 410 2.66 -6.29 -21.41
CA LEU A 410 2.50 -7.11 -20.21
C LEU A 410 2.01 -8.50 -20.54
N GLU A 411 1.01 -8.62 -21.42
CA GLU A 411 0.47 -9.91 -21.86
C GLU A 411 1.54 -10.72 -22.61
N ARG A 412 2.30 -10.05 -23.47
CA ARG A 412 3.39 -10.67 -24.24
C ARG A 412 4.55 -11.14 -23.37
N ARG A 413 4.95 -10.34 -22.37
CA ARG A 413 6.11 -10.65 -21.49
C ARG A 413 5.75 -11.62 -20.37
N TYR A 414 4.52 -11.59 -19.89
CA TYR A 414 4.06 -12.31 -18.72
C TYR A 414 2.73 -13.04 -18.98
N PRO A 415 2.70 -14.04 -19.90
CA PRO A 415 1.46 -14.65 -20.35
C PRO A 415 0.61 -15.26 -19.22
N ALA A 416 1.24 -15.73 -18.12
CA ALA A 416 0.55 -16.32 -16.98
C ALA A 416 -0.24 -15.32 -16.12
N PHE A 417 0.07 -14.03 -16.19
CA PHE A 417 -0.54 -12.99 -15.37
C PHE A 417 -1.16 -11.86 -16.21
N GLY A 418 -0.67 -11.66 -17.42
CA GLY A 418 -1.11 -10.56 -18.29
C GLY A 418 -1.06 -9.21 -17.60
N ASN A 419 -2.16 -8.48 -17.67
CA ASN A 419 -2.28 -7.18 -17.03
C ASN A 419 -2.32 -7.23 -15.48
N LEU A 420 -2.45 -8.42 -14.88
CA LEU A 420 -2.54 -8.61 -13.42
C LEU A 420 -1.19 -8.92 -12.75
N VAL A 421 -0.07 -8.72 -13.46
CA VAL A 421 1.28 -8.80 -12.84
C VAL A 421 1.39 -7.90 -11.61
N PRO A 422 2.30 -8.19 -10.64
CA PRO A 422 2.53 -7.35 -9.48
C PRO A 422 2.80 -5.87 -9.84
N ARG A 423 2.46 -4.97 -8.93
CA ARG A 423 2.56 -3.50 -9.14
C ARG A 423 3.92 -3.04 -9.63
N ASP A 424 4.97 -3.55 -9.01
CA ASP A 424 6.35 -3.20 -9.34
C ASP A 424 6.74 -3.66 -10.75
N VAL A 425 6.26 -4.83 -11.17
CA VAL A 425 6.48 -5.36 -12.53
C VAL A 425 5.76 -4.51 -13.57
N ALA A 426 4.47 -4.22 -13.35
CA ALA A 426 3.69 -3.37 -14.24
C ALA A 426 4.28 -1.95 -14.36
N SER A 427 4.67 -1.37 -13.22
CA SER A 427 5.23 -0.01 -13.17
C SER A 427 6.56 0.09 -13.90
N ARG A 428 7.48 -0.86 -13.68
CA ARG A 428 8.77 -0.89 -14.39
C ARG A 428 8.60 -1.08 -15.87
N ALA A 429 7.71 -1.97 -16.30
CA ALA A 429 7.44 -2.20 -17.71
C ALA A 429 6.84 -0.98 -18.41
N ALA A 430 5.93 -0.25 -17.74
CA ALA A 430 5.37 0.99 -18.28
C ALA A 430 6.46 2.09 -18.42
N LYS A 431 7.26 2.29 -17.35
CA LYS A 431 8.36 3.26 -17.41
C LYS A 431 9.38 2.92 -18.51
N GLU A 432 9.75 1.66 -18.64
CA GLU A 432 10.66 1.20 -19.70
C GLU A 432 10.12 1.52 -21.10
N ARG A 433 8.79 1.36 -21.35
CA ARG A 433 8.19 1.75 -22.61
C ARG A 433 8.27 3.27 -22.84
N CYS A 434 7.96 4.05 -21.80
CA CYS A 434 8.07 5.51 -21.87
C CYS A 434 9.49 5.98 -22.11
N ASP A 435 10.47 5.44 -21.39
CA ASP A 435 11.90 5.77 -21.53
C ASP A 435 12.44 5.37 -22.93
N ALA A 436 11.89 4.32 -23.54
CA ALA A 436 12.20 3.91 -24.91
C ALA A 436 11.49 4.76 -26.00
N GLY A 437 10.77 5.82 -25.62
CA GLY A 437 10.10 6.74 -26.52
C GLY A 437 8.64 6.41 -26.87
N TYR A 438 8.07 5.31 -26.34
CA TYR A 438 6.71 4.85 -26.64
C TYR A 438 5.63 5.48 -25.76
N GLY A 439 5.94 6.41 -24.87
CA GLY A 439 4.95 7.10 -24.07
C GLY A 439 4.02 7.96 -24.93
N VAL A 440 2.70 7.91 -24.66
CA VAL A 440 1.67 8.40 -25.58
C VAL A 440 1.16 9.82 -25.32
N ASN A 441 1.43 10.42 -24.15
CA ASN A 441 1.07 11.82 -23.89
C ASN A 441 2.14 12.81 -24.37
N LYS A 442 1.86 14.11 -24.28
CA LYS A 442 2.78 15.19 -24.71
C LYS A 442 4.15 15.13 -24.02
N THR A 443 4.22 14.69 -22.77
CA THR A 443 5.47 14.56 -22.02
C THR A 443 6.20 13.24 -22.29
N GLY A 444 5.56 12.28 -22.94
CA GLY A 444 6.09 10.92 -23.13
C GLY A 444 5.95 10.03 -21.88
N GLU A 445 5.17 10.44 -20.91
CA GLU A 445 4.99 9.76 -19.61
C GLU A 445 3.57 9.23 -19.45
N ALA A 446 3.13 8.40 -20.39
CA ALA A 446 1.85 7.67 -20.31
C ALA A 446 1.85 6.42 -21.17
N VAL A 447 1.07 5.42 -20.77
CA VAL A 447 0.67 4.26 -21.56
C VAL A 447 -0.85 4.15 -21.57
N TYR A 448 -1.43 3.42 -22.52
CA TYR A 448 -2.87 3.25 -22.60
C TYR A 448 -3.38 2.11 -21.71
N LEU A 449 -4.55 2.29 -21.13
CA LEU A 449 -5.40 1.29 -20.48
C LEU A 449 -6.75 1.28 -21.18
N ASP A 450 -7.04 0.22 -21.94
CA ASP A 450 -8.12 0.13 -22.92
C ASP A 450 -9.20 -0.88 -22.49
N PHE A 451 -10.45 -0.45 -22.52
CA PHE A 451 -11.61 -1.27 -22.16
C PHE A 451 -12.42 -1.76 -23.36
N SER A 452 -12.04 -1.43 -24.59
CA SER A 452 -12.80 -1.78 -25.79
C SER A 452 -13.10 -3.28 -25.90
N SER A 453 -12.10 -4.14 -25.70
CA SER A 453 -12.25 -5.60 -25.75
C SER A 453 -13.12 -6.16 -24.62
N SER A 454 -13.08 -5.59 -23.43
CA SER A 454 -13.93 -6.02 -22.31
C SER A 454 -15.37 -5.54 -22.47
N ILE A 455 -15.60 -4.35 -23.04
CA ILE A 455 -16.94 -3.87 -23.40
C ILE A 455 -17.56 -4.81 -24.41
N GLU A 456 -16.84 -5.17 -25.48
CA GLU A 456 -17.32 -6.09 -26.49
C GLU A 456 -17.62 -7.48 -25.88
N ARG A 457 -16.72 -8.04 -25.11
CA ARG A 457 -16.91 -9.35 -24.46
C ARG A 457 -18.14 -9.37 -23.55
N TYR A 458 -18.28 -8.40 -22.64
CA TYR A 458 -19.44 -8.30 -21.75
C TYR A 458 -20.74 -8.06 -22.51
N GLY A 459 -20.68 -7.33 -23.61
CA GLY A 459 -21.82 -7.10 -24.47
C GLY A 459 -22.33 -8.39 -25.12
N LYS A 460 -21.43 -9.20 -25.69
CA LYS A 460 -21.75 -10.52 -26.27
C LYS A 460 -22.30 -11.48 -25.20
N GLU A 461 -21.62 -11.59 -24.05
CA GLU A 461 -22.08 -12.42 -22.93
C GLU A 461 -23.50 -12.01 -22.48
N ARG A 462 -23.77 -10.71 -22.38
CA ARG A 462 -25.08 -10.21 -21.96
C ARG A 462 -26.15 -10.38 -23.00
N ALA A 463 -25.86 -10.19 -24.30
CA ALA A 463 -26.76 -10.44 -25.40
C ALA A 463 -27.20 -11.92 -25.42
N LEU A 464 -26.25 -12.84 -25.29
CA LEU A 464 -26.51 -14.28 -25.22
C LEU A 464 -27.44 -14.63 -24.03
N VAL A 465 -27.19 -14.10 -22.83
CA VAL A 465 -28.03 -14.33 -21.64
C VAL A 465 -29.45 -13.80 -21.81
N LEU A 466 -29.62 -12.70 -22.58
CA LEU A 466 -30.92 -12.12 -22.88
C LEU A 466 -31.62 -12.70 -24.11
N GLY A 467 -31.01 -13.65 -24.80
CA GLY A 467 -31.54 -14.20 -26.05
C GLY A 467 -31.58 -13.19 -27.23
N LEU A 468 -30.67 -12.20 -27.19
CA LEU A 468 -30.55 -11.15 -28.23
C LEU A 468 -29.42 -11.47 -29.19
N ASP A 469 -29.39 -10.79 -30.34
CA ASP A 469 -28.37 -11.01 -31.37
C ASP A 469 -27.00 -10.52 -30.93
N GLU A 470 -26.08 -11.45 -30.67
CA GLU A 470 -24.68 -11.17 -30.30
C GLU A 470 -23.82 -10.64 -31.47
N LYS A 471 -24.33 -10.64 -32.68
CA LYS A 471 -23.67 -10.09 -33.88
C LYS A 471 -24.03 -8.65 -34.16
N ASP A 472 -25.08 -8.11 -33.52
CA ASP A 472 -25.41 -6.69 -33.59
C ASP A 472 -24.39 -5.89 -32.79
N ALA A 473 -23.42 -5.31 -33.48
CA ALA A 473 -22.32 -4.55 -32.85
C ALA A 473 -22.83 -3.36 -32.02
N SER A 474 -23.91 -2.70 -32.44
CA SER A 474 -24.47 -1.54 -31.69
C SER A 474 -25.10 -1.98 -30.38
N LEU A 475 -25.87 -3.07 -30.42
CA LEU A 475 -26.48 -3.68 -29.24
C LEU A 475 -25.40 -4.20 -28.27
N VAL A 476 -24.41 -4.93 -28.78
CA VAL A 476 -23.28 -5.45 -28.00
C VAL A 476 -22.53 -4.32 -27.31
N MET A 477 -22.19 -3.25 -28.01
CA MET A 477 -21.52 -2.09 -27.40
C MET A 477 -22.38 -1.43 -26.30
N LYS A 478 -23.68 -1.28 -26.54
CA LYS A 478 -24.61 -0.71 -25.54
C LYS A 478 -24.69 -1.56 -24.27
N LEU A 479 -24.87 -2.86 -24.42
CA LEU A 479 -24.95 -3.81 -23.28
C LEU A 479 -23.62 -3.88 -22.54
N GLY A 480 -22.51 -3.94 -23.25
CA GLY A 480 -21.17 -3.98 -22.66
C GLY A 480 -20.84 -2.72 -21.86
N LYS A 481 -21.15 -1.54 -22.41
CA LYS A 481 -21.01 -0.25 -21.68
C LYS A 481 -21.84 -0.24 -20.39
N GLN A 482 -23.04 -0.84 -20.37
CA GLN A 482 -23.87 -0.94 -19.15
C GLN A 482 -23.19 -1.81 -18.07
N VAL A 483 -22.63 -2.96 -18.46
CA VAL A 483 -21.92 -3.86 -17.53
C VAL A 483 -20.67 -3.19 -16.97
N VAL A 484 -19.84 -2.58 -17.81
CA VAL A 484 -18.63 -1.86 -17.41
C VAL A 484 -18.98 -0.65 -16.51
N LYS A 485 -20.09 0.06 -16.82
CA LYS A 485 -20.59 1.15 -15.98
C LYS A 485 -21.00 0.67 -14.58
N ALA A 486 -21.64 -0.48 -14.48
CA ALA A 486 -21.99 -1.05 -13.17
C ALA A 486 -20.74 -1.42 -12.34
N LYS A 487 -19.64 -1.83 -13.00
CA LYS A 487 -18.37 -2.20 -12.34
C LYS A 487 -17.49 -0.99 -12.01
N TYR A 488 -17.34 -0.04 -12.92
CA TYR A 488 -16.31 1.00 -12.89
C TYR A 488 -16.83 2.43 -13.12
N GLY A 489 -18.13 2.64 -13.23
CA GLY A 489 -18.71 3.92 -13.64
C GLY A 489 -18.22 5.12 -12.81
N ASN A 490 -18.06 4.96 -11.50
CA ASN A 490 -17.52 6.01 -10.62
C ASN A 490 -16.08 6.39 -10.97
N LEU A 491 -15.25 5.41 -11.33
CA LEU A 491 -13.85 5.63 -11.70
C LEU A 491 -13.76 6.28 -13.07
N PHE A 492 -14.59 5.87 -14.02
CA PHE A 492 -14.65 6.45 -15.35
C PHE A 492 -15.11 7.92 -15.29
N GLN A 493 -16.15 8.20 -14.51
CA GLN A 493 -16.61 9.57 -14.29
C GLN A 493 -15.54 10.45 -13.63
N MET A 494 -14.77 9.89 -12.69
CA MET A 494 -13.66 10.62 -12.07
C MET A 494 -12.56 10.93 -13.10
N TYR A 495 -12.21 9.96 -13.96
CA TYR A 495 -11.23 10.15 -15.01
C TYR A 495 -11.69 11.22 -16.01
N GLU A 496 -12.92 11.10 -16.50
CA GLU A 496 -13.52 12.04 -17.44
C GLU A 496 -13.52 13.49 -16.89
N LYS A 497 -13.87 13.68 -15.62
CA LYS A 497 -13.83 15.00 -14.97
C LYS A 497 -12.42 15.60 -14.83
N ILE A 498 -11.38 14.79 -14.81
CA ILE A 498 -9.99 15.24 -14.63
C ILE A 498 -9.31 15.46 -15.97
N VAL A 499 -9.56 14.58 -16.95
CA VAL A 499 -8.81 14.49 -18.21
C VAL A 499 -9.64 15.01 -19.40
N ASP A 500 -10.97 15.16 -19.22
CA ASP A 500 -11.93 15.53 -20.26
C ASP A 500 -11.96 14.53 -21.44
N GLN A 501 -11.81 13.22 -21.13
CA GLN A 501 -11.87 12.12 -22.10
C GLN A 501 -12.81 11.03 -21.58
N ASN A 502 -13.65 10.50 -22.46
CA ASN A 502 -14.61 9.44 -22.15
C ASN A 502 -13.95 8.04 -22.22
N PRO A 503 -13.75 7.32 -21.11
CA PRO A 503 -13.09 6.01 -21.09
C PRO A 503 -13.88 4.89 -21.80
N TYR A 504 -15.15 5.11 -22.10
CA TYR A 504 -15.95 4.17 -22.89
C TYR A 504 -15.67 4.24 -24.40
N GLU A 505 -14.96 5.27 -24.85
CA GLU A 505 -14.72 5.57 -26.26
C GLU A 505 -13.24 5.69 -26.59
N THR A 506 -12.46 6.20 -25.64
CA THR A 506 -11.01 6.42 -25.82
C THR A 506 -10.23 5.71 -24.71
N PRO A 507 -9.13 5.02 -25.02
CA PRO A 507 -8.28 4.41 -23.98
C PRO A 507 -7.81 5.44 -22.95
N MET A 508 -7.87 5.07 -21.67
CA MET A 508 -7.36 5.90 -20.57
C MET A 508 -5.84 6.00 -20.64
N MET A 509 -5.29 7.15 -20.34
CA MET A 509 -3.85 7.30 -20.10
C MET A 509 -3.53 7.04 -18.64
N ILE A 510 -2.52 6.19 -18.38
CA ILE A 510 -2.01 5.89 -17.05
C ILE A 510 -0.48 5.99 -17.02
N TYR A 511 0.06 6.32 -15.83
CA TYR A 511 1.49 6.36 -15.59
C TYR A 511 1.83 5.91 -14.15
N PRO A 512 3.00 5.29 -13.92
CA PRO A 512 3.42 4.91 -12.57
C PRO A 512 3.75 6.12 -11.69
N ALA A 513 3.40 6.06 -10.41
CA ALA A 513 3.77 7.08 -9.44
C ALA A 513 4.06 6.49 -8.06
N VAL A 514 4.88 7.17 -7.27
CA VAL A 514 5.12 6.83 -5.86
C VAL A 514 3.81 6.91 -5.10
N HIS A 515 3.50 5.84 -4.36
CA HIS A 515 2.19 5.68 -3.72
C HIS A 515 2.28 5.39 -2.22
N TYR A 516 3.29 4.66 -1.77
CA TYR A 516 3.43 4.26 -0.38
C TYR A 516 4.91 4.14 0.00
N THR A 517 5.26 4.54 1.22
CA THR A 517 6.61 4.37 1.76
C THR A 517 6.61 3.21 2.75
N MET A 518 7.30 2.10 2.41
CA MET A 518 7.43 0.96 3.32
C MET A 518 8.45 1.23 4.42
N GLY A 519 9.45 2.06 4.15
CA GLY A 519 10.36 2.56 5.15
C GLY A 519 9.73 3.63 6.03
N GLY A 520 10.35 3.92 7.16
CA GLY A 520 9.85 4.92 8.10
C GLY A 520 10.65 4.93 9.39
N VAL A 521 10.08 5.51 10.41
CA VAL A 521 10.66 5.53 11.77
C VAL A 521 10.81 4.10 12.27
N TRP A 522 11.99 3.78 12.78
CA TRP A 522 12.23 2.49 13.43
C TRP A 522 11.41 2.40 14.71
N VAL A 523 10.74 1.27 14.91
CA VAL A 523 9.97 0.96 16.12
C VAL A 523 10.29 -0.44 16.62
N ASP A 524 10.16 -0.65 17.93
CA ASP A 524 10.20 -1.97 18.52
C ASP A 524 8.88 -2.73 18.35
N TYR A 525 8.72 -3.87 19.03
CA TYR A 525 7.46 -4.64 18.99
C TYR A 525 6.29 -3.87 19.62
N ASN A 526 6.56 -2.93 20.52
CA ASN A 526 5.57 -2.11 21.19
C ASN A 526 5.19 -0.83 20.41
N LEU A 527 5.72 -0.64 19.19
CA LEU A 527 5.59 0.56 18.36
C LEU A 527 6.31 1.79 18.96
N MET A 528 7.20 1.60 19.94
CA MET A 528 8.01 2.68 20.50
C MET A 528 9.28 2.88 19.65
N THR A 529 9.64 4.12 19.42
CA THR A 529 10.87 4.50 18.71
C THR A 529 12.11 4.34 19.59
N THR A 530 13.29 4.71 19.11
CA THR A 530 14.50 4.76 19.93
C THR A 530 14.50 5.91 20.97
N ILE A 531 13.48 6.78 20.92
CA ILE A 531 13.24 7.79 21.96
C ILE A 531 12.14 7.25 22.90
N PRO A 532 12.43 6.98 24.18
CA PRO A 532 11.45 6.51 25.13
C PRO A 532 10.23 7.47 25.22
N GLY A 533 9.01 6.90 25.21
CA GLY A 533 7.78 7.70 25.23
C GLY A 533 7.37 8.30 23.87
N CYS A 534 8.18 8.11 22.82
CA CYS A 534 7.83 8.47 21.45
C CYS A 534 7.45 7.23 20.65
N TYR A 535 6.25 7.20 20.08
CA TYR A 535 5.69 6.11 19.28
C TYR A 535 5.51 6.51 17.83
N ALA A 536 5.58 5.56 16.89
CA ALA A 536 5.24 5.80 15.50
C ALA A 536 4.30 4.69 14.99
N ILE A 537 3.17 5.09 14.40
CA ILE A 537 2.09 4.18 13.99
C ILE A 537 1.67 4.40 12.54
N GLY A 538 1.11 3.36 11.92
CA GLY A 538 0.71 3.35 10.52
C GLY A 538 1.91 3.53 9.58
N GLU A 539 1.70 4.20 8.45
CA GLU A 539 2.74 4.41 7.43
C GLU A 539 3.95 5.24 7.91
N ALA A 540 3.88 5.86 9.10
CA ALA A 540 5.03 6.55 9.69
C ALA A 540 6.12 5.59 10.17
N ASN A 541 5.81 4.32 10.43
CA ASN A 541 6.78 3.31 10.85
C ASN A 541 7.12 2.30 9.74
N PHE A 542 8.26 1.61 9.88
CA PHE A 542 8.82 0.69 8.88
C PHE A 542 8.36 -0.77 9.00
N SER A 543 7.65 -1.17 10.08
CA SER A 543 7.76 -2.54 10.61
C SER A 543 7.11 -3.64 9.77
N ASP A 544 6.05 -3.33 9.00
CA ASP A 544 5.12 -4.37 8.57
C ASP A 544 5.23 -4.80 7.10
N HIS A 545 5.87 -3.99 6.24
CA HIS A 545 5.76 -4.23 4.78
C HIS A 545 7.06 -4.57 4.07
N GLY A 546 8.21 -4.49 4.75
CA GLY A 546 9.51 -4.82 4.16
C GLY A 546 9.85 -4.00 2.92
N ALA A 547 10.25 -4.66 1.85
CA ALA A 547 10.65 -3.99 0.60
C ALA A 547 9.47 -3.68 -0.34
N ASN A 548 8.34 -4.38 -0.19
CA ASN A 548 7.15 -4.17 -1.02
C ASN A 548 5.88 -4.56 -0.25
N ARG A 549 4.86 -3.72 -0.31
CA ARG A 549 3.60 -3.88 0.41
C ARG A 549 2.58 -4.68 -0.42
N LEU A 550 1.88 -5.62 0.19
CA LEU A 550 0.71 -6.25 -0.43
C LEU A 550 -0.39 -5.22 -0.66
N GLY A 551 -1.11 -5.34 -1.77
CA GLY A 551 -2.32 -4.56 -2.02
C GLY A 551 -3.28 -4.65 -0.84
N ALA A 552 -4.00 -3.56 -0.53
CA ALA A 552 -4.99 -3.46 0.55
C ALA A 552 -4.47 -3.65 2.00
N SER A 553 -3.15 -3.61 2.26
CA SER A 553 -2.59 -3.79 3.61
C SER A 553 -2.27 -2.49 4.35
N ALA A 554 -2.20 -1.34 3.68
CA ALA A 554 -1.88 -0.05 4.32
C ALA A 554 -2.91 0.38 5.36
N LEU A 555 -4.20 0.30 4.99
CA LEU A 555 -5.30 0.66 5.88
C LEU A 555 -5.40 -0.31 7.07
N MET A 556 -5.08 -1.59 6.84
CA MET A 556 -5.02 -2.62 7.87
C MET A 556 -3.98 -2.28 8.93
N GLN A 557 -2.75 -1.88 8.54
CA GLN A 557 -1.71 -1.48 9.47
C GLN A 557 -2.14 -0.28 10.33
N GLY A 558 -2.67 0.78 9.71
CA GLY A 558 -3.07 1.97 10.46
C GLY A 558 -4.12 1.69 11.53
N LEU A 559 -5.11 0.85 11.23
CA LEU A 559 -6.16 0.47 12.17
C LEU A 559 -5.69 -0.57 13.21
N ALA A 560 -4.79 -1.50 12.82
CA ALA A 560 -4.18 -2.42 13.76
C ALA A 560 -3.41 -1.68 14.84
N ASP A 561 -2.53 -0.79 14.40
CA ASP A 561 -1.70 -0.01 15.32
C ASP A 561 -2.54 0.88 16.23
N GLY A 562 -3.54 1.58 15.68
CA GLY A 562 -4.34 2.54 16.43
C GLY A 562 -5.36 1.93 17.36
N TYR A 563 -6.08 0.88 16.92
CA TYR A 563 -7.14 0.25 17.72
C TYR A 563 -6.67 -0.89 18.61
N PHE A 564 -5.70 -1.71 18.15
CA PHE A 564 -5.44 -3.01 18.76
C PHE A 564 -4.04 -3.19 19.34
N VAL A 565 -3.08 -2.32 19.02
CA VAL A 565 -1.70 -2.44 19.49
C VAL A 565 -1.32 -1.31 20.44
N LEU A 566 -1.28 -0.07 19.95
CA LEU A 566 -0.84 1.09 20.72
C LEU A 566 -1.58 1.26 22.06
N PRO A 567 -2.91 1.06 22.17
CA PRO A 567 -3.63 1.23 23.42
C PRO A 567 -3.13 0.34 24.57
N TYR A 568 -2.56 -0.82 24.24
CA TYR A 568 -1.93 -1.71 25.21
C TYR A 568 -0.48 -1.32 25.49
N THR A 569 0.32 -1.15 24.43
CA THR A 569 1.77 -0.94 24.58
C THR A 569 2.13 0.41 25.18
N ILE A 570 1.36 1.45 24.88
CA ILE A 570 1.51 2.76 25.52
C ILE A 570 1.11 2.71 27.01
N GLY A 571 0.09 1.89 27.35
CA GLY A 571 -0.34 1.66 28.71
C GLY A 571 0.75 1.02 29.56
N ASP A 572 1.49 0.07 29.01
CA ASP A 572 2.63 -0.56 29.67
C ASP A 572 3.71 0.48 30.05
N TYR A 573 4.13 1.29 29.07
CA TYR A 573 5.06 2.39 29.30
C TYR A 573 4.54 3.40 30.33
N LEU A 574 3.28 3.81 30.23
CA LEU A 574 2.68 4.81 31.11
C LEU A 574 2.43 4.29 32.53
N SER A 575 2.45 2.98 32.75
CA SER A 575 2.35 2.39 34.08
C SER A 575 3.48 2.82 35.00
N ASP A 576 4.65 3.13 34.45
CA ASP A 576 5.81 3.63 35.19
C ASP A 576 5.70 5.15 35.47
N ASP A 577 4.85 5.86 34.72
CA ASP A 577 4.70 7.33 34.82
C ASP A 577 3.49 7.78 35.66
N ILE A 578 2.78 6.87 36.31
CA ILE A 578 1.55 7.21 37.11
C ILE A 578 1.77 8.20 38.24
N ARG A 579 3.04 8.39 38.69
CA ARG A 579 3.43 9.32 39.74
C ARG A 579 4.13 10.55 39.22
N THR A 580 4.34 10.71 37.94
CA THR A 580 5.10 11.82 37.33
C THR A 580 4.37 13.16 37.50
N GLY A 581 3.02 13.14 37.55
CA GLY A 581 2.21 14.37 37.64
C GLY A 581 2.21 15.17 36.33
N PRO A 582 1.64 16.37 36.33
CA PRO A 582 1.65 17.26 35.16
C PRO A 582 3.06 17.68 34.78
N ILE A 583 3.37 17.65 33.48
CA ILE A 583 4.67 18.07 32.95
C ILE A 583 4.59 19.57 32.63
N SER A 584 5.46 20.39 33.29
CA SER A 584 5.50 21.83 33.05
C SER A 584 6.03 22.15 31.65
N VAL A 585 5.37 23.08 30.98
CA VAL A 585 5.80 23.65 29.70
C VAL A 585 6.87 24.77 29.91
N ASP A 586 7.11 25.15 31.16
CA ASP A 586 8.07 26.21 31.53
C ASP A 586 9.46 25.63 31.87
N SER A 587 9.69 24.34 31.61
CA SER A 587 11.00 23.72 31.81
C SER A 587 12.01 24.25 30.77
N PRO A 588 13.32 24.26 31.12
CA PRO A 588 14.39 24.72 30.22
C PRO A 588 14.43 23.99 28.87
N GLU A 589 14.01 22.74 28.82
CA GLU A 589 13.97 21.94 27.59
C GLU A 589 12.91 22.46 26.62
N PHE A 590 11.73 22.86 27.12
CA PHE A 590 10.69 23.48 26.30
C PHE A 590 11.13 24.86 25.82
N GLU A 591 11.72 25.69 26.68
CA GLU A 591 12.24 26.98 26.29
C GLU A 591 13.32 26.89 25.20
N LYS A 592 14.28 25.98 25.40
CA LYS A 592 15.33 25.71 24.39
C LYS A 592 14.78 25.25 23.06
N ALA A 593 13.79 24.36 23.07
CA ALA A 593 13.18 23.84 21.85
C ALA A 593 12.38 24.93 21.10
N GLU A 594 11.62 25.75 21.85
CA GLU A 594 10.88 26.88 21.23
C GLU A 594 11.85 27.92 20.65
N LYS A 595 12.89 28.30 21.40
CA LYS A 595 13.92 29.23 20.90
C LYS A 595 14.56 28.72 19.60
N TYR A 596 14.92 27.44 19.56
CA TYR A 596 15.47 26.83 18.33
C TYR A 596 14.50 26.92 17.16
N VAL A 597 13.19 26.67 17.37
CA VAL A 597 12.17 26.79 16.34
C VAL A 597 12.06 28.25 15.85
N ARG A 598 11.93 29.22 16.76
CA ARG A 598 11.83 30.65 16.42
C ARG A 598 13.03 31.13 15.61
N GLU A 599 14.23 30.87 16.07
CA GLU A 599 15.47 31.23 15.36
C GLU A 599 15.55 30.59 13.97
N SER A 600 15.06 29.35 13.83
CA SER A 600 15.05 28.65 12.54
C SER A 600 14.09 29.29 11.56
N LEU A 601 12.89 29.66 11.99
CA LEU A 601 11.89 30.33 11.17
C LEU A 601 12.33 31.75 10.79
N GLU A 602 12.88 32.53 11.74
CA GLU A 602 13.44 33.86 11.49
C GLU A 602 14.56 33.82 10.45
N LYS A 603 15.46 32.83 10.54
CA LYS A 603 16.50 32.62 9.54
C LYS A 603 15.95 32.34 8.15
N LEU A 604 14.84 31.62 8.05
CA LEU A 604 14.21 31.32 6.78
C LEU A 604 13.54 32.54 6.15
N ILE A 605 12.72 33.26 6.91
CA ILE A 605 11.91 34.37 6.41
C ILE A 605 12.78 35.61 6.06
N ASN A 606 13.90 35.78 6.77
CA ASN A 606 14.81 36.90 6.52
C ASN A 606 15.75 36.69 5.31
N ARG A 607 15.65 35.54 4.63
CA ARG A 607 16.44 35.28 3.42
C ARG A 607 15.93 36.12 2.23
N LYS A 608 16.84 36.73 1.54
CA LYS A 608 16.57 37.57 0.36
C LYS A 608 16.93 36.83 -0.94
N GLY A 609 16.52 35.58 -1.05
CA GLY A 609 16.78 34.77 -2.22
C GLY A 609 15.89 35.09 -3.41
N LYS A 610 15.98 34.31 -4.49
CA LYS A 610 15.24 34.48 -5.74
C LYS A 610 14.22 33.38 -6.01
N ASN A 611 14.44 32.18 -5.45
CA ASN A 611 13.69 30.97 -5.76
C ASN A 611 12.62 30.68 -4.70
N SER A 612 11.43 30.29 -5.13
CA SER A 612 10.33 29.88 -4.24
C SER A 612 10.63 28.51 -3.59
N VAL A 613 9.93 28.18 -2.52
CA VAL A 613 9.94 26.86 -1.89
C VAL A 613 9.50 25.77 -2.89
N ASP A 614 8.47 26.06 -3.70
CA ASP A 614 7.98 25.17 -4.76
C ASP A 614 9.05 24.81 -5.79
N TYR A 615 9.91 25.75 -6.18
CA TYR A 615 11.06 25.48 -7.06
C TYR A 615 11.98 24.41 -6.47
N TYR A 616 12.34 24.52 -5.19
CA TYR A 616 13.23 23.56 -4.53
C TYR A 616 12.55 22.20 -4.34
N HIS A 617 11.28 22.19 -3.95
CA HIS A 617 10.51 20.96 -3.79
C HIS A 617 10.42 20.19 -5.11
N LYS A 618 10.08 20.86 -6.21
CA LYS A 618 10.02 20.24 -7.54
C LYS A 618 11.39 19.75 -8.01
N LYS A 619 12.45 20.50 -7.78
CA LYS A 619 13.79 20.12 -8.18
C LYS A 619 14.29 18.90 -7.40
N LEU A 620 14.11 18.89 -6.08
CA LEU A 620 14.41 17.73 -5.24
C LEU A 620 13.60 16.51 -5.67
N GLY A 621 12.30 16.69 -5.85
CA GLY A 621 11.39 15.63 -6.25
C GLY A 621 11.76 14.98 -7.59
N LYS A 622 12.21 15.77 -8.56
CA LYS A 622 12.70 15.27 -9.87
C LYS A 622 14.00 14.48 -9.74
N ILE A 623 14.96 14.94 -8.92
CA ILE A 623 16.20 14.20 -8.65
C ILE A 623 15.83 12.84 -8.02
N MET A 624 14.95 12.84 -7.01
CA MET A 624 14.51 11.63 -6.32
C MET A 624 13.77 10.68 -7.26
N TRP A 625 12.85 11.17 -8.09
CA TRP A 625 12.11 10.34 -9.04
C TRP A 625 13.00 9.71 -10.10
N ASN A 626 13.86 10.49 -10.73
CA ASN A 626 14.66 10.03 -11.86
C ASN A 626 15.80 9.09 -11.43
N LYS A 627 16.50 9.40 -10.33
CA LYS A 627 17.73 8.70 -9.91
C LYS A 627 17.55 7.76 -8.72
N CYS A 628 16.53 7.99 -7.89
CA CYS A 628 16.26 7.22 -6.67
C CYS A 628 14.89 6.50 -6.67
N GLY A 629 14.14 6.59 -7.77
CA GLY A 629 12.81 6.01 -7.94
C GLY A 629 12.82 4.51 -8.24
N MET A 630 12.32 4.11 -9.40
CA MET A 630 12.15 2.70 -9.79
C MET A 630 13.44 2.02 -10.27
N SER A 631 14.27 2.74 -11.01
CA SER A 631 15.55 2.25 -11.54
C SER A 631 16.69 2.95 -10.83
N ARG A 632 17.62 2.20 -10.30
CA ARG A 632 18.73 2.74 -9.50
C ARG A 632 20.04 2.12 -9.95
N ASN A 633 21.03 2.97 -10.21
CA ASN A 633 22.38 2.51 -10.44
C ASN A 633 23.38 3.28 -9.56
N LYS A 634 24.56 2.70 -9.37
CA LYS A 634 25.58 3.22 -8.45
C LYS A 634 26.04 4.64 -8.81
N ASN A 635 26.17 4.95 -10.09
CA ASN A 635 26.70 6.24 -10.53
C ASN A 635 25.65 7.34 -10.35
N GLU A 636 24.42 7.12 -10.81
CA GLU A 636 23.30 8.06 -10.62
C GLU A 636 22.99 8.33 -9.14
N LEU A 637 23.07 7.29 -8.27
CA LEU A 637 22.93 7.49 -6.83
C LEU A 637 24.03 8.35 -6.23
N LYS A 638 25.28 8.23 -6.68
CA LYS A 638 26.38 9.11 -6.25
C LYS A 638 26.20 10.54 -6.75
N GLU A 639 25.78 10.70 -8.00
CA GLU A 639 25.46 12.01 -8.57
C GLU A 639 24.32 12.68 -7.80
N SER A 640 23.22 11.95 -7.53
CA SER A 640 22.06 12.48 -6.80
C SER A 640 22.43 12.95 -5.39
N ILE A 641 23.34 12.26 -4.70
CA ILE A 641 23.83 12.71 -3.38
C ILE A 641 24.51 14.08 -3.51
N ASN A 642 25.34 14.29 -4.51
CA ASN A 642 26.01 15.56 -4.74
C ASN A 642 25.03 16.66 -5.18
N GLU A 643 24.11 16.35 -6.08
CA GLU A 643 23.06 17.27 -6.51
C GLU A 643 22.18 17.74 -5.35
N ILE A 644 21.77 16.80 -4.45
CA ILE A 644 20.98 17.13 -3.28
C ILE A 644 21.76 17.99 -2.29
N LYS A 645 23.08 17.74 -2.09
CA LYS A 645 23.92 18.59 -1.25
C LYS A 645 24.01 20.02 -1.82
N ASN A 646 24.28 20.15 -3.11
CA ASN A 646 24.35 21.44 -3.78
C ASN A 646 22.98 22.15 -3.75
N LEU A 647 21.90 21.44 -3.97
CA LEU A 647 20.54 21.97 -3.89
C LEU A 647 20.22 22.48 -2.46
N ARG A 648 20.67 21.76 -1.43
CA ARG A 648 20.52 22.18 -0.04
C ARG A 648 21.31 23.47 0.26
N GLU A 649 22.53 23.58 -0.24
CA GLU A 649 23.33 24.79 -0.10
C GLU A 649 22.69 25.97 -0.83
N ASP A 650 22.23 25.75 -2.06
CA ASP A 650 21.51 26.76 -2.84
C ASP A 650 20.20 27.18 -2.14
N PHE A 651 19.43 26.24 -1.57
CA PHE A 651 18.25 26.55 -0.75
C PHE A 651 18.60 27.47 0.41
N HIS A 652 19.68 27.18 1.12
CA HIS A 652 20.10 28.00 2.25
C HIS A 652 20.56 29.41 1.86
N GLN A 653 21.01 29.62 0.62
CA GLN A 653 21.46 30.91 0.12
C GLN A 653 20.36 31.68 -0.61
N ASN A 654 19.53 31.00 -1.40
CA ASN A 654 18.71 31.61 -2.42
C ASN A 654 17.19 31.37 -2.27
N VAL A 655 16.71 30.72 -1.20
CA VAL A 655 15.27 30.59 -0.99
C VAL A 655 14.67 31.94 -0.62
N LYS A 656 13.52 32.24 -1.18
CA LYS A 656 12.68 33.40 -0.83
C LYS A 656 11.35 32.88 -0.29
N ILE A 657 11.03 33.23 0.95
CA ILE A 657 9.75 32.96 1.57
C ILE A 657 9.02 34.29 1.71
N PRO A 658 7.89 34.47 1.03
CA PRO A 658 7.08 35.70 1.17
C PRO A 658 6.35 35.71 2.51
N GLY A 659 5.83 36.88 2.91
CA GLY A 659 5.03 37.04 4.11
C GLY A 659 5.84 37.23 5.39
N LYS A 660 5.17 37.07 6.54
CA LYS A 660 5.72 37.27 7.88
C LYS A 660 5.57 36.02 8.75
N LEU A 661 6.18 36.06 9.95
CA LEU A 661 6.10 34.95 10.92
C LEU A 661 4.73 34.88 11.61
N ASP A 662 4.09 36.01 11.85
CA ASP A 662 2.90 36.20 12.65
C ASP A 662 1.60 36.28 11.83
N GLU A 663 1.62 35.67 10.65
CA GLU A 663 0.47 35.59 9.75
C GLU A 663 0.36 34.21 9.11
N PHE A 664 -0.73 33.98 8.38
CA PHE A 664 -0.89 32.79 7.56
C PHE A 664 0.19 32.74 6.47
N ASN A 665 1.04 31.76 6.54
CA ASN A 665 2.18 31.59 5.64
C ASN A 665 2.42 30.11 5.36
N GLU A 666 1.94 29.63 4.20
CA GLU A 666 2.07 28.23 3.75
C GLU A 666 3.47 27.91 3.24
N GLU A 667 4.25 28.91 2.81
CA GLU A 667 5.61 28.73 2.29
C GLU A 667 6.65 28.54 3.42
N LEU A 668 6.39 29.07 4.60
CA LEU A 668 7.26 29.01 5.77
C LEU A 668 7.14 27.67 6.49
#